data_5420b7c9c71c61e2ca607315a8b051ab
#
_entry.id   5420b7c9c71c61e2ca607315a8b051ab
#
_cell.length_a   1.000
_cell.length_b   1.000
_cell.length_c   1.000
_cell.angle_alpha   90.00
_cell.angle_beta   90.00
_cell.angle_gamma   90.00
#
_symmetry.space_group_name_H-M   'P 1'
#
loop_
_entity.id
_entity.type
_entity.pdbx_description
1 polymer ?
#
loop_
_entity_poly.entity_id
_entity_poly.type
_entity_poly.pdbx_seq_one_letter_code
_entity_poly.pdbx_strand_id
1 'polypeptide(L)'
;MTLAPIAVTEVTTGERLGVTEDTNSYTTDSARTATPLNMSLRETPQSVSVITQQRIQDQDLHTILDVVNNATGVSVNRYETSRAQFNARGFELNSLMIDGVPTIYEQPWSSGEIFSSLAMYDRVEVVRGANGLMTGAGDPSASINMVRKRANSTDLKGSVELSAGTWDTFGVETDVSTALNQEGTVRGRFVAETNQGDTWIDMNSNKRQTLYGTMDIDLTPDTTLWFGLSHQESNAESPMWGGLPVWYADGSRTNWSRSKTTSADWSKWDTSYDTYFVNLDHTFANNWQMNLSYNRGERHGDSSLLYLSGNPGRNGSAPMSSFPATYKTETTQDDYGIRFNGPFSLLGREHEVAFGYVDSKQEFDADSRDAQSGFGGVADFDGYNGNFPEPIWGARTDYGYSETRQKGLYAATRLNVTDELKVILGARESWYEKTADDIFSEVSKTDVDHELTPYAGVVYDLTENLSAYASYTEIFLPQSVRDASGQQLEPIVGESSEIGLKGEYFDGRLNASAAIFQIKQDNLGQNTGVLIDPSNPVGGFAYEASEGATSKGFELEVSGELAPNWNASLGYTQFNAEDAAGDDVNTLYPTKLLRTFTTYRLPGAFNKLTIGGGVNWQDSIYTYAINPAGNSEKIQQDAYALVNLMARYEITENLSAQVNADNITDEKYFDIFDAYGALTYGAPRSITASAKYRF
;
A
#
# COMPACT_ATOMS: atom_id res chain seq x y z
N MET A 1 1.87 25.72 -41.47
CA MET A 1 0.70 24.91 -41.08
C MET A 1 0.36 25.33 -39.68
N THR A 2 -0.69 26.08 -39.54
CA THR A 2 -1.25 26.48 -38.23
C THR A 2 -1.99 25.28 -37.65
N LEU A 3 -1.48 24.79 -36.54
CA LEU A 3 -2.21 23.80 -35.74
C LEU A 3 -3.51 24.43 -35.25
N ALA A 4 -4.62 23.74 -35.46
CA ALA A 4 -5.91 24.16 -34.90
C ALA A 4 -5.81 24.16 -33.35
N PRO A 5 -6.40 25.16 -32.67
CA PRO A 5 -6.47 25.12 -31.23
C PRO A 5 -7.27 23.88 -30.81
N ILE A 6 -6.72 23.09 -29.90
CA ILE A 6 -7.46 22.08 -29.18
C ILE A 6 -8.61 22.84 -28.48
N ALA A 7 -9.82 22.60 -28.90
CA ALA A 7 -10.98 23.10 -28.20
C ALA A 7 -10.97 22.45 -26.82
N VAL A 8 -10.63 23.20 -25.80
CA VAL A 8 -11.00 22.86 -24.41
C VAL A 8 -12.53 22.88 -24.43
N THR A 9 -13.14 21.72 -24.51
CA THR A 9 -14.56 21.56 -24.26
C THR A 9 -14.76 21.96 -22.81
N GLU A 10 -15.56 22.99 -22.54
CA GLU A 10 -16.04 23.30 -21.20
C GLU A 10 -16.59 22.02 -20.61
N VAL A 11 -15.91 21.48 -19.59
CA VAL A 11 -16.36 20.28 -18.86
C VAL A 11 -17.51 20.74 -17.98
N THR A 12 -18.69 20.37 -18.39
CA THR A 12 -19.90 20.56 -17.62
C THR A 12 -19.84 19.74 -16.33
N THR A 13 -19.89 20.46 -15.20
CA THR A 13 -20.28 20.06 -13.83
C THR A 13 -19.91 18.65 -13.42
N GLY A 14 -18.85 18.52 -12.64
CA GLY A 14 -18.39 17.28 -12.01
C GLY A 14 -17.02 16.83 -12.48
N GLU A 15 -16.09 17.76 -12.76
CA GLU A 15 -14.70 17.41 -13.07
C GLU A 15 -14.13 16.49 -11.99
N ARG A 16 -13.82 15.27 -12.39
CA ARG A 16 -13.15 14.28 -11.57
C ARG A 16 -11.67 14.66 -11.54
N LEU A 17 -11.30 15.39 -10.50
CA LEU A 17 -9.91 15.76 -10.29
C LEU A 17 -9.02 14.53 -10.23
N GLY A 18 -7.87 14.60 -10.88
CA GLY A 18 -6.82 13.61 -10.77
C GLY A 18 -6.99 12.34 -11.60
N VAL A 19 -7.95 12.23 -12.52
CA VAL A 19 -8.09 11.07 -13.42
C VAL A 19 -6.84 10.90 -14.27
N THR A 20 -6.31 9.67 -14.34
CA THR A 20 -5.07 9.37 -15.06
C THR A 20 -5.26 8.46 -16.28
N GLU A 21 -6.43 7.83 -16.42
CA GLU A 21 -6.78 7.01 -17.58
C GLU A 21 -6.78 7.85 -18.87
N ASP A 22 -6.28 7.27 -19.96
CA ASP A 22 -6.15 7.87 -21.29
C ASP A 22 -5.28 9.15 -21.37
N THR A 23 -4.58 9.55 -20.29
CA THR A 23 -3.71 10.72 -20.29
C THR A 23 -2.34 10.47 -20.90
N ASN A 24 -1.88 9.22 -20.95
CA ASN A 24 -0.52 8.81 -21.30
C ASN A 24 0.55 9.53 -20.45
N SER A 25 0.21 10.01 -19.28
CA SER A 25 1.07 10.79 -18.38
C SER A 25 1.54 9.96 -17.20
N TYR A 26 2.73 10.28 -16.68
CA TYR A 26 3.24 9.74 -15.40
C TYR A 26 2.89 10.61 -14.21
N THR A 27 2.13 11.68 -14.42
CA THR A 27 1.67 12.56 -13.36
C THR A 27 0.21 12.96 -13.57
N THR A 28 -0.39 13.61 -12.57
CA THR A 28 -1.73 14.16 -12.59
C THR A 28 -1.72 15.58 -12.04
N ASP A 29 -2.79 16.31 -12.26
CA ASP A 29 -2.98 17.67 -11.76
C ASP A 29 -3.28 17.73 -10.26
N SER A 30 -3.94 16.73 -9.68
CA SER A 30 -4.40 16.77 -8.30
C SER A 30 -4.49 15.40 -7.63
N ALA A 31 -4.48 15.40 -6.28
CA ALA A 31 -4.74 14.26 -5.43
C ALA A 31 -5.51 14.71 -4.17
N ARG A 32 -6.37 13.82 -3.63
CA ARG A 32 -7.20 14.11 -2.45
C ARG A 32 -6.84 13.30 -1.21
N THR A 33 -5.75 12.58 -1.23
CA THR A 33 -5.34 11.71 -0.11
C THR A 33 -4.76 12.50 1.06
N ALA A 34 -4.12 13.65 0.81
CA ALA A 34 -3.52 14.48 1.86
C ALA A 34 -4.54 15.35 2.61
N THR A 35 -5.54 15.90 1.89
CA THR A 35 -6.58 16.76 2.46
C THR A 35 -7.90 16.57 1.72
N PRO A 36 -9.06 16.93 2.33
CA PRO A 36 -10.36 16.87 1.66
C PRO A 36 -10.59 18.02 0.66
N LEU A 37 -9.63 18.94 0.52
CA LEU A 37 -9.69 20.13 -0.35
C LEU A 37 -9.34 19.79 -1.80
N ASN A 38 -9.81 20.58 -2.74
CA ASN A 38 -9.46 20.47 -4.15
C ASN A 38 -8.16 21.25 -4.41
N MET A 39 -7.02 20.58 -4.30
CA MET A 39 -5.69 21.19 -4.49
C MET A 39 -4.89 20.46 -5.56
N SER A 40 -4.10 21.22 -6.31
CA SER A 40 -3.10 20.64 -7.19
C SER A 40 -1.99 19.96 -6.37
N LEU A 41 -1.20 19.09 -7.02
CA LEU A 41 -0.03 18.50 -6.37
C LEU A 41 0.95 19.57 -5.89
N ARG A 42 1.09 20.68 -6.63
CA ARG A 42 1.93 21.83 -6.28
C ARG A 42 1.42 22.59 -5.05
N GLU A 43 0.09 22.74 -4.90
CA GLU A 43 -0.53 23.43 -3.79
C GLU A 43 -0.66 22.57 -2.51
N THR A 44 -0.48 21.27 -2.60
CA THR A 44 -0.56 20.36 -1.45
C THR A 44 0.74 20.41 -0.64
N PRO A 45 0.74 20.90 0.62
CA PRO A 45 1.96 21.10 1.40
C PRO A 45 2.42 19.80 2.09
N GLN A 46 2.47 18.68 1.38
CA GLN A 46 3.00 17.38 1.79
C GLN A 46 3.60 16.67 0.58
N SER A 47 4.51 15.74 0.83
CA SER A 47 5.07 14.86 -0.20
C SER A 47 4.02 13.89 -0.69
N VAL A 48 3.61 14.00 -1.95
CA VAL A 48 2.59 13.16 -2.60
C VAL A 48 3.15 12.59 -3.88
N SER A 49 3.05 11.27 -4.05
CA SER A 49 3.33 10.55 -5.30
C SER A 49 2.04 9.99 -5.87
N VAL A 50 1.92 10.02 -7.19
CA VAL A 50 0.82 9.37 -7.91
C VAL A 50 1.40 8.37 -8.90
N ILE A 51 0.98 7.12 -8.78
CA ILE A 51 1.28 6.06 -9.73
C ILE A 51 0.07 5.97 -10.67
N THR A 52 0.25 6.55 -11.86
CA THR A 52 -0.81 6.68 -12.87
C THR A 52 -1.06 5.38 -13.62
N GLN A 53 -2.22 5.28 -14.29
CA GLN A 53 -2.57 4.15 -15.14
C GLN A 53 -1.50 3.88 -16.22
N GLN A 54 -0.93 4.93 -16.84
CA GLN A 54 0.13 4.77 -17.83
C GLN A 54 1.39 4.15 -17.21
N ARG A 55 1.75 4.55 -15.99
CA ARG A 55 2.89 4.02 -15.27
C ARG A 55 2.67 2.56 -14.85
N ILE A 56 1.45 2.21 -14.40
CA ILE A 56 1.03 0.83 -14.10
C ILE A 56 1.24 -0.06 -15.33
N GLN A 57 0.76 0.38 -16.51
CA GLN A 57 0.91 -0.37 -17.77
C GLN A 57 2.36 -0.50 -18.23
N ASP A 58 3.14 0.58 -18.23
CA ASP A 58 4.51 0.59 -18.73
C ASP A 58 5.45 -0.27 -17.86
N GLN A 59 5.24 -0.26 -16.53
CA GLN A 59 6.03 -1.03 -15.59
C GLN A 59 5.49 -2.46 -15.34
N ASP A 60 4.35 -2.83 -15.95
CA ASP A 60 3.69 -4.14 -15.78
C ASP A 60 3.37 -4.43 -14.30
N LEU A 61 2.79 -3.43 -13.59
CA LEU A 61 2.44 -3.54 -12.18
C LEU A 61 1.04 -4.16 -12.04
N HIS A 62 0.93 -5.22 -11.26
CA HIS A 62 -0.33 -5.98 -11.10
C HIS A 62 -0.95 -5.87 -9.72
N THR A 63 -0.16 -5.57 -8.68
CA THR A 63 -0.59 -5.57 -7.28
C THR A 63 -0.13 -4.32 -6.54
N ILE A 64 -0.74 -4.07 -5.38
CA ILE A 64 -0.30 -3.00 -4.47
C ILE A 64 1.16 -3.20 -4.05
N LEU A 65 1.58 -4.44 -3.85
CA LEU A 65 2.97 -4.78 -3.55
C LEU A 65 3.93 -4.28 -4.65
N ASP A 66 3.55 -4.42 -5.94
CA ASP A 66 4.34 -3.93 -7.07
C ASP A 66 4.42 -2.41 -7.07
N VAL A 67 3.30 -1.73 -6.75
CA VAL A 67 3.28 -0.26 -6.61
C VAL A 67 4.25 0.20 -5.53
N VAL A 68 4.20 -0.40 -4.35
CA VAL A 68 5.05 -0.03 -3.21
C VAL A 68 6.53 -0.20 -3.56
N ASN A 69 6.91 -1.28 -4.23
CA ASN A 69 8.28 -1.51 -4.69
C ASN A 69 8.77 -0.47 -5.70
N ASN A 70 7.85 0.26 -6.35
CA ASN A 70 8.16 1.28 -7.36
C ASN A 70 7.80 2.70 -6.92
N ALA A 71 7.25 2.89 -5.71
CA ALA A 71 6.90 4.19 -5.16
C ALA A 71 8.11 4.87 -4.47
N THR A 72 8.16 6.20 -4.56
CA THR A 72 9.19 6.99 -3.89
C THR A 72 9.06 6.88 -2.37
N GLY A 73 10.17 6.59 -1.68
CA GLY A 73 10.26 6.64 -0.23
C GLY A 73 9.54 5.54 0.53
N VAL A 74 9.05 4.52 -0.17
CA VAL A 74 8.40 3.36 0.43
C VAL A 74 9.20 2.10 0.16
N SER A 75 9.24 1.19 1.14
CA SER A 75 9.90 -0.11 1.02
C SER A 75 9.01 -1.22 1.53
N VAL A 76 9.35 -2.45 1.15
CA VAL A 76 8.66 -3.67 1.54
C VAL A 76 9.59 -4.53 2.38
N ASN A 77 9.07 -5.08 3.45
CA ASN A 77 9.68 -6.19 4.19
C ASN A 77 8.66 -7.34 4.21
N ARG A 78 8.96 -8.42 3.52
CA ARG A 78 8.09 -9.61 3.53
C ARG A 78 8.35 -10.45 4.77
N TYR A 79 7.29 -11.07 5.29
CA TYR A 79 7.40 -12.09 6.34
C TYR A 79 7.54 -13.49 5.74
N GLU A 80 6.81 -13.73 4.67
CA GLU A 80 6.86 -14.93 3.83
C GLU A 80 6.17 -14.67 2.49
N THR A 81 5.80 -15.70 1.76
CA THR A 81 5.23 -15.55 0.41
C THR A 81 3.87 -14.84 0.37
N SER A 82 3.10 -14.85 1.47
CA SER A 82 1.72 -14.37 1.50
C SER A 82 1.48 -13.13 2.37
N ARG A 83 2.47 -12.68 3.16
CA ARG A 83 2.36 -11.46 4.01
C ARG A 83 3.57 -10.56 3.83
N ALA A 84 3.33 -9.27 3.91
CA ALA A 84 4.38 -8.25 3.89
C ALA A 84 4.00 -7.06 4.76
N GLN A 85 5.01 -6.33 5.21
CA GLN A 85 4.90 -5.04 5.86
C GLN A 85 5.44 -3.96 4.94
N PHE A 86 4.73 -2.85 4.84
CA PHE A 86 5.20 -1.66 4.14
C PHE A 86 5.82 -0.69 5.13
N ASN A 87 6.80 0.08 4.67
CA ASN A 87 7.54 1.01 5.51
C ASN A 87 7.83 2.29 4.74
N ALA A 88 7.75 3.42 5.42
CA ALA A 88 8.15 4.71 4.88
C ALA A 88 8.79 5.56 5.98
N ARG A 89 9.85 6.27 5.64
CA ARG A 89 10.53 7.21 6.55
C ARG A 89 10.93 6.60 7.91
N GLY A 90 11.18 5.28 7.96
CA GLY A 90 11.60 4.55 9.16
C GLY A 90 10.46 4.01 10.04
N PHE A 91 9.21 4.15 9.65
CA PHE A 91 8.04 3.64 10.37
C PHE A 91 7.23 2.66 9.52
N GLU A 92 6.49 1.79 10.18
CA GLU A 92 5.54 0.89 9.53
C GLU A 92 4.41 1.67 8.87
N LEU A 93 3.89 1.13 7.77
CA LEU A 93 2.78 1.71 7.02
C LEU A 93 1.59 0.75 7.10
N ASN A 94 0.57 1.15 7.83
CA ASN A 94 -0.68 0.40 8.02
C ASN A 94 -1.90 1.13 7.44
N SER A 95 -1.73 2.36 6.94
CA SER A 95 -2.80 3.21 6.43
C SER A 95 -3.06 2.94 4.95
N LEU A 96 -3.92 1.96 4.67
CA LEU A 96 -4.46 1.70 3.33
C LEU A 96 -5.84 2.35 3.21
N MET A 97 -6.15 2.89 2.03
CA MET A 97 -7.44 3.51 1.72
C MET A 97 -7.95 3.06 0.35
N ILE A 98 -9.27 3.02 0.20
CA ILE A 98 -9.93 2.88 -1.08
C ILE A 98 -10.88 4.07 -1.26
N ASP A 99 -10.68 4.87 -2.32
CA ASP A 99 -11.42 6.12 -2.57
C ASP A 99 -11.42 7.09 -1.39
N GLY A 100 -10.32 7.11 -0.61
CA GLY A 100 -10.16 7.96 0.58
C GLY A 100 -10.81 7.41 1.85
N VAL A 101 -11.36 6.21 1.82
CA VAL A 101 -11.92 5.52 2.99
C VAL A 101 -10.86 4.59 3.57
N PRO A 102 -10.46 4.76 4.85
CA PRO A 102 -9.47 3.91 5.48
C PRO A 102 -9.90 2.45 5.55
N THR A 103 -9.00 1.55 5.17
CA THR A 103 -9.15 0.11 5.34
C THR A 103 -8.24 -0.33 6.47
N ILE A 104 -8.82 -0.98 7.49
CA ILE A 104 -8.05 -1.50 8.62
C ILE A 104 -7.29 -2.73 8.14
N TYR A 105 -5.97 -2.64 8.15
CA TYR A 105 -5.05 -3.70 7.75
C TYR A 105 -4.28 -4.22 8.96
N GLU A 106 -4.40 -5.50 9.21
CA GLU A 106 -3.64 -6.20 10.25
C GLU A 106 -2.73 -7.24 9.59
N GLN A 107 -1.43 -6.95 9.53
CA GLN A 107 -0.45 -7.79 8.84
C GLN A 107 -0.50 -9.28 9.26
N PRO A 108 -0.65 -9.67 10.55
CA PRO A 108 -0.70 -11.08 10.93
C PRO A 108 -1.86 -11.85 10.31
N TRP A 109 -2.96 -11.14 10.01
CA TRP A 109 -4.20 -11.70 9.49
C TRP A 109 -4.52 -11.23 8.08
N SER A 110 -3.49 -10.88 7.29
CA SER A 110 -3.66 -10.45 5.91
C SER A 110 -4.54 -11.43 5.13
N SER A 111 -5.62 -10.90 4.57
CA SER A 111 -6.58 -11.62 3.73
C SER A 111 -6.46 -11.23 2.25
N GLY A 112 -5.24 -10.93 1.81
CA GLY A 112 -4.92 -10.63 0.41
C GLY A 112 -4.92 -9.15 0.05
N GLU A 113 -5.05 -8.22 1.00
CA GLU A 113 -5.09 -6.78 0.73
C GLU A 113 -3.87 -6.29 -0.04
N ILE A 114 -2.67 -6.75 0.32
CA ILE A 114 -1.41 -6.37 -0.32
C ILE A 114 -1.25 -6.93 -1.73
N PHE A 115 -1.97 -8.00 -2.06
CA PHE A 115 -2.03 -8.61 -3.38
C PHE A 115 -3.25 -8.19 -4.19
N SER A 116 -4.02 -7.19 -3.72
CA SER A 116 -5.14 -6.62 -4.45
C SER A 116 -4.70 -6.20 -5.85
N SER A 117 -5.50 -6.62 -6.84
CA SER A 117 -5.24 -6.30 -8.25
C SER A 117 -5.40 -4.81 -8.53
N LEU A 118 -4.50 -4.28 -9.37
CA LEU A 118 -4.58 -2.91 -9.86
C LEU A 118 -5.56 -2.75 -11.03
N ALA A 119 -6.06 -3.82 -11.62
CA ALA A 119 -6.91 -3.77 -12.82
C ALA A 119 -8.17 -2.90 -12.65
N MET A 120 -8.72 -2.82 -11.44
CA MET A 120 -9.91 -2.03 -11.14
C MET A 120 -9.65 -0.60 -10.67
N TYR A 121 -8.38 -0.19 -10.54
CA TYR A 121 -8.01 1.15 -10.06
C TYR A 121 -7.47 2.02 -11.20
N ASP A 122 -7.84 3.31 -11.20
CA ASP A 122 -7.30 4.34 -12.10
C ASP A 122 -5.86 4.69 -11.73
N ARG A 123 -5.60 4.79 -10.43
CA ARG A 123 -4.30 5.20 -9.90
C ARG A 123 -4.14 4.78 -8.44
N VAL A 124 -2.90 4.89 -7.97
CA VAL A 124 -2.56 4.77 -6.55
C VAL A 124 -1.86 6.06 -6.11
N GLU A 125 -2.38 6.68 -5.05
CA GLU A 125 -1.81 7.89 -4.44
C GLU A 125 -1.07 7.51 -3.15
N VAL A 126 0.14 8.03 -2.95
CA VAL A 126 0.95 7.80 -1.76
C VAL A 126 1.28 9.15 -1.12
N VAL A 127 0.79 9.39 0.09
CA VAL A 127 1.08 10.57 0.89
C VAL A 127 2.05 10.17 2.00
N ARG A 128 3.20 10.80 2.06
CA ARG A 128 4.24 10.50 3.05
C ARG A 128 4.18 11.45 4.25
N GLY A 129 4.50 10.91 5.44
CA GLY A 129 4.34 11.57 6.73
C GLY A 129 3.00 11.29 7.39
N ALA A 130 2.76 11.91 8.54
CA ALA A 130 1.51 11.80 9.27
C ALA A 130 0.32 12.31 8.43
N ASN A 131 -0.75 11.52 8.35
CA ASN A 131 -1.95 11.86 7.56
C ASN A 131 -3.24 11.69 8.38
N GLY A 132 -3.17 11.95 9.69
CA GLY A 132 -4.29 11.71 10.61
C GLY A 132 -5.55 12.51 10.28
N LEU A 133 -5.45 13.66 9.61
CA LEU A 133 -6.61 14.42 9.13
C LEU A 133 -7.52 13.55 8.25
N MET A 134 -6.97 12.69 7.39
CA MET A 134 -7.73 11.84 6.48
C MET A 134 -7.96 10.44 7.04
N THR A 135 -6.93 9.81 7.62
CA THR A 135 -7.00 8.42 8.08
C THR A 135 -7.56 8.25 9.49
N GLY A 136 -7.39 9.26 10.37
CA GLY A 136 -7.60 9.11 11.81
C GLY A 136 -6.44 8.37 12.46
N ALA A 137 -6.68 7.17 13.00
CA ALA A 137 -5.64 6.35 13.60
C ALA A 137 -4.67 5.78 12.56
N GLY A 138 -3.39 5.64 12.93
CA GLY A 138 -2.35 5.05 12.10
C GLY A 138 -0.93 5.45 12.50
N ASP A 139 0.05 5.02 11.71
CA ASP A 139 1.46 5.33 11.90
C ASP A 139 1.88 6.59 11.13
N PRO A 140 2.91 7.33 11.60
CA PRO A 140 3.33 8.58 10.96
C PRO A 140 4.20 8.37 9.71
N SER A 141 4.06 7.27 9.02
CA SER A 141 4.90 6.84 7.90
C SER A 141 4.44 7.35 6.54
N ALA A 142 3.33 6.82 6.06
CA ALA A 142 2.65 7.19 4.84
C ALA A 142 1.22 6.62 4.81
N SER A 143 0.42 7.07 3.83
CA SER A 143 -0.89 6.50 3.50
C SER A 143 -0.94 6.16 2.01
N ILE A 144 -1.50 5.01 1.67
CA ILE A 144 -1.70 4.54 0.29
C ILE A 144 -3.19 4.54 -0.01
N ASN A 145 -3.60 5.26 -1.05
CA ASN A 145 -4.99 5.35 -1.48
C ASN A 145 -5.16 4.80 -2.89
N MET A 146 -5.98 3.79 -3.04
CA MET A 146 -6.35 3.17 -4.31
C MET A 146 -7.64 3.82 -4.82
N VAL A 147 -7.58 4.47 -5.97
CA VAL A 147 -8.72 5.18 -6.56
C VAL A 147 -9.35 4.33 -7.66
N ARG A 148 -10.61 3.96 -7.50
CA ARG A 148 -11.33 3.07 -8.42
C ARG A 148 -11.59 3.72 -9.78
N LYS A 149 -11.54 2.90 -10.82
CA LYS A 149 -12.02 3.25 -12.16
C LYS A 149 -13.54 3.51 -12.14
N ARG A 150 -14.00 4.49 -12.93
CA ARG A 150 -15.41 4.89 -13.05
C ARG A 150 -15.96 4.52 -14.44
N ALA A 151 -17.28 4.38 -14.52
CA ALA A 151 -17.99 4.25 -15.80
C ALA A 151 -18.18 5.64 -16.44
N ASN A 152 -17.15 6.15 -17.11
CA ASN A 152 -17.13 7.53 -17.64
C ASN A 152 -17.31 7.61 -19.16
N SER A 153 -17.34 6.50 -19.89
CA SER A 153 -17.45 6.51 -21.34
C SER A 153 -18.91 6.49 -21.80
N THR A 154 -19.24 7.38 -22.72
CA THR A 154 -20.51 7.37 -23.45
C THR A 154 -20.48 6.47 -24.67
N ASP A 155 -19.30 6.25 -25.26
CA ASP A 155 -19.07 5.33 -26.37
C ASP A 155 -18.58 3.98 -25.84
N LEU A 156 -18.77 2.94 -26.63
CA LEU A 156 -18.17 1.63 -26.33
C LEU A 156 -16.65 1.75 -26.46
N LYS A 157 -15.97 1.65 -25.33
CA LYS A 157 -14.52 1.59 -25.24
C LYS A 157 -14.12 0.37 -24.43
N GLY A 158 -13.00 -0.22 -24.81
CA GLY A 158 -12.49 -1.32 -24.02
C GLY A 158 -11.11 -1.80 -24.46
N SER A 159 -10.61 -2.74 -23.70
CA SER A 159 -9.37 -3.44 -24.02
C SER A 159 -9.43 -4.90 -23.59
N VAL A 160 -8.70 -5.72 -24.33
CA VAL A 160 -8.36 -7.09 -23.93
C VAL A 160 -6.85 -7.21 -23.99
N GLU A 161 -6.25 -7.66 -22.90
CA GLU A 161 -4.82 -7.93 -22.80
C GLU A 161 -4.58 -9.40 -22.48
N LEU A 162 -3.61 -9.98 -23.17
CA LEU A 162 -3.11 -11.33 -22.92
C LEU A 162 -1.63 -11.21 -22.56
N SER A 163 -1.21 -11.89 -21.51
CA SER A 163 0.20 -11.93 -21.09
C SER A 163 0.67 -13.35 -20.87
N ALA A 164 1.96 -13.57 -21.08
CA ALA A 164 2.64 -14.81 -20.75
C ALA A 164 4.09 -14.52 -20.37
N GLY A 165 4.64 -15.27 -19.42
CA GLY A 165 5.97 -14.97 -18.89
C GLY A 165 6.70 -16.15 -18.31
N THR A 166 7.83 -15.86 -17.68
CA THR A 166 8.66 -16.80 -16.95
C THR A 166 7.86 -17.51 -15.86
N TRP A 167 8.22 -18.77 -15.55
CA TRP A 167 7.53 -19.65 -14.60
C TRP A 167 6.10 -19.99 -15.01
N ASP A 168 5.89 -20.21 -16.32
CA ASP A 168 4.60 -20.60 -16.88
C ASP A 168 3.44 -19.65 -16.49
N THR A 169 3.78 -18.36 -16.27
CA THR A 169 2.77 -17.36 -15.96
C THR A 169 1.92 -17.05 -17.18
N PHE A 170 0.63 -16.89 -16.96
CA PHE A 170 -0.36 -16.51 -17.97
C PHE A 170 -1.40 -15.56 -17.38
N GLY A 171 -1.72 -14.49 -18.11
CA GLY A 171 -2.70 -13.49 -17.70
C GLY A 171 -3.68 -13.13 -18.80
N VAL A 172 -4.89 -12.77 -18.40
CA VAL A 172 -5.94 -12.17 -19.24
C VAL A 172 -6.57 -11.02 -18.47
N GLU A 173 -6.60 -9.83 -19.06
CA GLU A 173 -7.34 -8.68 -18.54
C GLU A 173 -8.33 -8.20 -19.60
N THR A 174 -9.54 -7.85 -19.17
CA THR A 174 -10.58 -7.23 -20.00
C THR A 174 -11.17 -6.06 -19.26
N ASP A 175 -11.27 -4.92 -19.91
CA ASP A 175 -11.86 -3.68 -19.38
C ASP A 175 -12.79 -3.08 -20.43
N VAL A 176 -14.07 -2.93 -20.12
CA VAL A 176 -15.09 -2.44 -21.05
C VAL A 176 -15.96 -1.40 -20.36
N SER A 177 -16.14 -0.24 -20.99
CA SER A 177 -17.00 0.85 -20.52
C SER A 177 -17.87 1.38 -21.65
N THR A 178 -19.14 1.68 -21.38
CA THR A 178 -20.08 2.20 -22.36
C THR A 178 -21.29 2.89 -21.71
N ALA A 179 -21.99 3.74 -22.47
CA ALA A 179 -23.33 4.15 -22.11
C ALA A 179 -24.31 2.99 -22.26
N LEU A 180 -25.27 2.89 -21.32
CA LEU A 180 -26.32 1.89 -21.27
C LEU A 180 -27.67 2.45 -21.73
N ASN A 181 -27.75 3.76 -21.96
CA ASN A 181 -28.94 4.43 -22.54
C ASN A 181 -28.50 5.41 -23.65
N GLN A 182 -29.46 5.86 -24.45
CA GLN A 182 -29.21 6.72 -25.62
C GLN A 182 -28.73 8.14 -25.22
N GLU A 183 -29.14 8.61 -24.05
CA GLU A 183 -28.81 9.94 -23.51
C GLU A 183 -27.41 9.99 -22.93
N GLY A 184 -26.73 8.85 -22.70
CA GLY A 184 -25.42 8.78 -22.08
C GLY A 184 -25.42 9.05 -20.58
N THR A 185 -26.60 9.17 -19.96
CA THR A 185 -26.76 9.46 -18.53
C THR A 185 -26.62 8.23 -17.63
N VAL A 186 -26.69 7.03 -18.18
CA VAL A 186 -26.43 5.77 -17.49
C VAL A 186 -25.26 5.09 -18.17
N ARG A 187 -24.17 4.93 -17.46
CA ARG A 187 -22.93 4.35 -17.97
C ARG A 187 -22.53 3.16 -17.10
N GLY A 188 -21.97 2.14 -17.71
CA GLY A 188 -21.49 0.95 -17.05
C GLY A 188 -20.04 0.65 -17.41
N ARG A 189 -19.32 0.05 -16.48
CA ARG A 189 -17.98 -0.49 -16.69
C ARG A 189 -17.86 -1.87 -16.08
N PHE A 190 -17.15 -2.74 -16.75
CA PHE A 190 -16.82 -4.07 -16.30
C PHE A 190 -15.33 -4.34 -16.53
N VAL A 191 -14.64 -4.82 -15.49
CA VAL A 191 -13.25 -5.25 -15.54
C VAL A 191 -13.17 -6.69 -15.04
N ALA A 192 -12.44 -7.52 -15.76
CA ALA A 192 -12.13 -8.89 -15.35
C ALA A 192 -10.65 -9.17 -15.60
N GLU A 193 -9.98 -9.72 -14.61
CA GLU A 193 -8.60 -10.16 -14.71
C GLU A 193 -8.45 -11.57 -14.16
N THR A 194 -7.58 -12.36 -14.78
CA THR A 194 -7.03 -13.58 -14.21
C THR A 194 -5.55 -13.63 -14.49
N ASN A 195 -4.76 -13.99 -13.50
CA ASN A 195 -3.32 -14.19 -13.61
C ASN A 195 -2.96 -15.45 -12.82
N GLN A 196 -2.23 -16.37 -13.44
CA GLN A 196 -1.81 -17.62 -12.80
C GLN A 196 -0.43 -18.03 -13.27
N GLY A 197 0.30 -18.74 -12.44
CA GLY A 197 1.61 -19.33 -12.77
C GLY A 197 2.36 -19.80 -11.55
N ASP A 198 3.47 -20.46 -11.81
CA ASP A 198 4.42 -20.83 -10.78
C ASP A 198 5.21 -19.61 -10.30
N THR A 199 5.96 -19.76 -9.23
CA THR A 199 6.97 -18.80 -8.79
C THR A 199 8.36 -19.41 -8.95
N TRP A 200 9.41 -18.66 -8.57
CA TRP A 200 10.78 -19.19 -8.55
C TRP A 200 11.04 -20.15 -7.37
N ILE A 201 10.10 -20.26 -6.42
CA ILE A 201 10.19 -21.13 -5.25
C ILE A 201 9.59 -22.48 -5.63
N ASP A 202 10.30 -23.55 -5.34
CA ASP A 202 9.87 -24.93 -5.67
C ASP A 202 8.46 -25.22 -5.14
N MET A 203 7.57 -25.75 -5.99
CA MET A 203 6.16 -26.09 -5.76
C MET A 203 5.21 -24.90 -5.55
N ASN A 204 5.72 -23.69 -5.33
CA ASN A 204 4.86 -22.56 -5.08
C ASN A 204 4.25 -22.04 -6.37
N SER A 205 2.94 -21.94 -6.43
CA SER A 205 2.18 -21.31 -7.50
C SER A 205 1.12 -20.37 -6.96
N ASN A 206 0.71 -19.39 -7.77
CA ASN A 206 -0.30 -18.42 -7.43
C ASN A 206 -1.33 -18.30 -8.54
N LYS A 207 -2.60 -18.15 -8.15
CA LYS A 207 -3.69 -17.80 -9.05
C LYS A 207 -4.46 -16.63 -8.47
N ARG A 208 -4.59 -15.56 -9.24
CA ARG A 208 -5.39 -14.38 -8.88
C ARG A 208 -6.51 -14.18 -9.88
N GLN A 209 -7.66 -13.78 -9.40
CA GLN A 209 -8.83 -13.45 -10.21
C GLN A 209 -9.48 -12.18 -9.65
N THR A 210 -9.90 -11.28 -10.54
CA THR A 210 -10.56 -10.04 -10.17
C THR A 210 -11.75 -9.81 -11.10
N LEU A 211 -12.88 -9.52 -10.50
CA LEU A 211 -14.09 -9.05 -11.19
C LEU A 211 -14.49 -7.71 -10.57
N TYR A 212 -14.74 -6.72 -11.39
CA TYR A 212 -15.19 -5.40 -10.97
C TYR A 212 -16.30 -4.91 -11.88
N GLY A 213 -17.38 -4.41 -11.30
CA GLY A 213 -18.46 -3.79 -12.02
C GLY A 213 -18.88 -2.49 -11.36
N THR A 214 -19.04 -1.42 -12.14
CA THR A 214 -19.54 -0.14 -11.65
C THR A 214 -20.50 0.52 -12.62
N MET A 215 -21.43 1.30 -12.10
CA MET A 215 -22.38 2.11 -12.85
C MET A 215 -22.37 3.55 -12.34
N ASP A 216 -22.39 4.48 -13.27
CA ASP A 216 -22.58 5.91 -13.04
C ASP A 216 -23.93 6.33 -13.64
N ILE A 217 -24.79 6.94 -12.84
CA ILE A 217 -26.14 7.41 -13.23
C ILE A 217 -26.25 8.90 -12.92
N ASP A 218 -26.36 9.71 -13.95
CA ASP A 218 -26.64 11.13 -13.79
C ASP A 218 -28.15 11.30 -13.55
N LEU A 219 -28.53 11.44 -12.26
CA LEU A 219 -29.92 11.63 -11.83
C LEU A 219 -30.42 13.01 -12.26
N THR A 220 -29.55 13.99 -12.23
CA THR A 220 -29.72 15.34 -12.78
C THR A 220 -28.36 15.80 -13.32
N PRO A 221 -28.29 16.95 -14.06
CA PRO A 221 -27.00 17.49 -14.48
C PRO A 221 -26.00 17.71 -13.34
N ASP A 222 -26.51 17.96 -12.12
CA ASP A 222 -25.71 18.29 -10.95
C ASP A 222 -25.64 17.15 -9.91
N THR A 223 -26.23 15.97 -10.21
CA THR A 223 -26.30 14.83 -9.25
C THR A 223 -25.99 13.54 -9.95
N THR A 224 -24.91 12.88 -9.51
CA THR A 224 -24.50 11.56 -10.00
C THR A 224 -24.55 10.55 -8.87
N LEU A 225 -25.28 9.46 -9.08
CA LEU A 225 -25.22 8.24 -8.27
C LEU A 225 -24.23 7.28 -8.92
N TRP A 226 -23.24 6.80 -8.19
CA TRP A 226 -22.37 5.74 -8.67
C TRP A 226 -22.21 4.65 -7.63
N PHE A 227 -22.24 3.42 -8.11
CA PHE A 227 -22.17 2.24 -7.25
C PHE A 227 -21.53 1.09 -8.01
N GLY A 228 -21.07 0.12 -7.27
CA GLY A 228 -20.45 -1.05 -7.86
C GLY A 228 -20.10 -2.11 -6.84
N LEU A 229 -19.48 -3.15 -7.37
CA LEU A 229 -18.98 -4.29 -6.60
C LEU A 229 -17.64 -4.77 -7.18
N SER A 230 -16.84 -5.38 -6.35
CA SER A 230 -15.68 -6.16 -6.79
C SER A 230 -15.61 -7.48 -6.06
N HIS A 231 -15.05 -8.48 -6.73
CA HIS A 231 -14.65 -9.76 -6.17
C HIS A 231 -13.20 -10.03 -6.57
N GLN A 232 -12.34 -10.29 -5.59
CA GLN A 232 -10.95 -10.63 -5.81
C GLN A 232 -10.64 -11.93 -5.08
N GLU A 233 -9.96 -12.86 -5.75
CA GLU A 233 -9.43 -14.09 -5.17
C GLU A 233 -7.91 -14.14 -5.37
N SER A 234 -7.20 -14.64 -4.37
CA SER A 234 -5.78 -14.97 -4.45
C SER A 234 -5.56 -16.32 -3.79
N ASN A 235 -5.20 -17.31 -4.58
CA ASN A 235 -5.00 -18.70 -4.16
C ASN A 235 -3.52 -19.04 -4.32
N ALA A 236 -2.84 -19.36 -3.23
CA ALA A 236 -1.44 -19.76 -3.21
C ALA A 236 -1.33 -21.25 -2.85
N GLU A 237 -0.72 -22.05 -3.75
CA GLU A 237 -0.37 -23.44 -3.49
C GLU A 237 1.07 -23.52 -2.98
N SER A 238 1.29 -24.37 -1.99
CA SER A 238 2.58 -24.57 -1.32
C SER A 238 3.27 -23.24 -0.91
N PRO A 239 2.54 -22.28 -0.30
CA PRO A 239 3.15 -21.05 0.20
C PRO A 239 4.11 -21.35 1.34
N MET A 240 5.21 -20.62 1.43
CA MET A 240 6.06 -20.67 2.61
C MET A 240 5.39 -19.93 3.76
N TRP A 241 5.39 -20.52 4.94
CA TRP A 241 5.04 -19.87 6.20
C TRP A 241 6.30 -19.75 7.06
N GLY A 242 6.85 -18.56 7.19
CA GLY A 242 8.21 -18.30 7.63
C GLY A 242 9.22 -18.38 6.48
N GLY A 243 10.49 -18.58 6.80
CA GLY A 243 11.57 -18.55 5.82
C GLY A 243 12.64 -19.62 6.04
N LEU A 244 13.71 -19.50 5.28
CA LEU A 244 14.85 -20.40 5.32
C LEU A 244 15.75 -20.09 6.54
N PRO A 245 16.28 -21.07 7.26
CA PRO A 245 17.16 -20.85 8.40
C PRO A 245 18.47 -20.18 7.98
N VAL A 246 18.92 -19.20 8.78
CA VAL A 246 20.14 -18.44 8.55
C VAL A 246 21.40 -19.24 8.85
N TRP A 247 21.33 -20.17 9.82
CA TRP A 247 22.45 -20.98 10.27
C TRP A 247 22.15 -22.47 10.19
N TYR A 248 23.19 -23.25 10.07
CA TYR A 248 23.18 -24.66 10.46
C TYR A 248 23.33 -24.81 11.98
N ALA A 249 22.98 -25.99 12.50
CA ALA A 249 23.08 -26.30 13.94
C ALA A 249 24.51 -26.14 14.51
N ASP A 250 25.54 -26.20 13.68
CA ASP A 250 26.94 -25.97 14.06
C ASP A 250 27.33 -24.48 14.13
N GLY A 251 26.38 -23.58 13.87
CA GLY A 251 26.60 -22.13 13.86
C GLY A 251 27.17 -21.58 12.55
N SER A 252 27.46 -22.42 11.56
CA SER A 252 27.89 -21.94 10.24
C SER A 252 26.73 -21.38 9.43
N ARG A 253 27.02 -20.37 8.59
CA ARG A 253 26.03 -19.74 7.70
C ARG A 253 25.53 -20.71 6.64
N THR A 254 24.25 -20.59 6.34
CA THR A 254 23.62 -21.29 5.20
C THR A 254 23.78 -20.49 3.91
N ASN A 255 23.61 -21.17 2.78
CA ASN A 255 23.52 -20.55 1.45
C ASN A 255 22.63 -21.42 0.57
N TRP A 256 21.32 -21.13 0.63
CA TRP A 256 20.30 -21.91 -0.05
C TRP A 256 20.18 -21.53 -1.54
N SER A 257 19.58 -22.43 -2.31
CA SER A 257 19.05 -22.07 -3.63
C SER A 257 17.94 -21.02 -3.48
N ARG A 258 17.77 -20.16 -4.49
CA ARG A 258 16.63 -19.22 -4.52
C ARG A 258 15.29 -19.96 -4.56
N SER A 259 15.29 -21.19 -5.10
CA SER A 259 14.09 -22.01 -5.22
C SER A 259 13.77 -22.83 -3.96
N LYS A 260 14.65 -22.85 -2.95
CA LYS A 260 14.46 -23.64 -1.75
C LYS A 260 13.20 -23.25 -1.02
N THR A 261 12.40 -24.25 -0.61
CA THR A 261 11.15 -24.09 0.11
C THR A 261 11.20 -24.66 1.52
N THR A 262 10.39 -24.11 2.43
CA THR A 262 10.01 -24.69 3.73
C THR A 262 8.57 -25.21 3.73
N SER A 263 7.87 -25.10 2.62
CA SER A 263 6.46 -25.47 2.49
C SER A 263 6.28 -27.00 2.34
N ALA A 264 5.03 -27.44 2.39
CA ALA A 264 4.61 -28.80 2.07
C ALA A 264 3.70 -28.79 0.83
N ASP A 265 3.62 -29.92 0.15
CA ASP A 265 2.81 -30.10 -1.06
C ASP A 265 1.29 -29.96 -0.85
N TRP A 266 0.82 -30.14 0.38
CA TRP A 266 -0.58 -29.94 0.81
C TRP A 266 -0.85 -28.50 1.31
N SER A 267 0.17 -27.66 1.50
CA SER A 267 0.00 -26.31 2.05
C SER A 267 -0.71 -25.41 1.05
N LYS A 268 -1.60 -24.58 1.58
CA LYS A 268 -2.33 -23.59 0.79
C LYS A 268 -2.63 -22.32 1.61
N TRP A 269 -2.82 -21.22 0.91
CA TRP A 269 -3.30 -19.96 1.48
C TRP A 269 -4.24 -19.28 0.49
N ASP A 270 -5.53 -19.49 0.69
CA ASP A 270 -6.57 -18.97 -0.17
C ASP A 270 -7.21 -17.74 0.50
N THR A 271 -7.35 -16.66 -0.24
CA THR A 271 -8.00 -15.43 0.24
C THR A 271 -9.00 -14.92 -0.78
N SER A 272 -10.08 -14.29 -0.30
CA SER A 272 -10.99 -13.51 -1.13
C SER A 272 -11.36 -12.18 -0.48
N TYR A 273 -11.62 -11.19 -1.32
CA TYR A 273 -12.03 -9.86 -0.92
C TYR A 273 -13.18 -9.35 -1.81
N ASP A 274 -14.35 -9.24 -1.20
CA ASP A 274 -15.55 -8.69 -1.82
C ASP A 274 -15.76 -7.25 -1.36
N THR A 275 -16.07 -6.34 -2.28
CA THR A 275 -16.46 -4.97 -1.92
C THR A 275 -17.76 -4.57 -2.58
N TYR A 276 -18.57 -3.81 -1.86
CA TYR A 276 -19.82 -3.19 -2.34
C TYR A 276 -19.76 -1.72 -1.96
N PHE A 277 -20.08 -0.83 -2.89
CA PHE A 277 -20.06 0.59 -2.62
C PHE A 277 -21.18 1.34 -3.31
N VAL A 278 -21.61 2.42 -2.67
CA VAL A 278 -22.59 3.38 -3.20
C VAL A 278 -22.15 4.79 -2.85
N ASN A 279 -22.14 5.67 -3.82
CA ASN A 279 -21.81 7.08 -3.63
C ASN A 279 -22.82 7.97 -4.34
N LEU A 280 -23.16 9.10 -3.72
CA LEU A 280 -23.96 10.16 -4.30
C LEU A 280 -23.16 11.46 -4.29
N ASP A 281 -22.83 11.96 -5.47
CA ASP A 281 -22.18 13.24 -5.68
C ASP A 281 -23.23 14.27 -6.11
N HIS A 282 -23.26 15.43 -5.43
CA HIS A 282 -24.15 16.53 -5.78
C HIS A 282 -23.41 17.87 -5.77
N THR A 283 -23.58 18.66 -6.82
CA THR A 283 -23.04 20.01 -6.92
C THR A 283 -24.17 21.02 -6.78
N PHE A 284 -24.14 21.85 -5.75
CA PHE A 284 -25.13 22.90 -5.52
C PHE A 284 -24.91 24.11 -6.42
N ALA A 285 -25.94 24.91 -6.65
CA ALA A 285 -25.90 26.10 -7.51
C ALA A 285 -24.84 27.16 -7.11
N ASN A 286 -24.32 27.08 -5.90
CA ASN A 286 -23.24 27.96 -5.38
C ASN A 286 -21.84 27.29 -5.45
N ASN A 287 -21.69 26.26 -6.28
CA ASN A 287 -20.47 25.45 -6.46
C ASN A 287 -20.02 24.66 -5.21
N TRP A 288 -20.85 24.53 -4.20
CA TRP A 288 -20.61 23.57 -3.13
C TRP A 288 -20.83 22.17 -3.63
N GLN A 289 -20.03 21.24 -3.17
CA GLN A 289 -20.14 19.82 -3.48
C GLN A 289 -20.47 19.04 -2.22
N MET A 290 -21.29 18.04 -2.36
CA MET A 290 -21.60 17.05 -1.34
C MET A 290 -21.30 15.65 -1.90
N ASN A 291 -20.64 14.83 -1.10
CA ASN A 291 -20.49 13.41 -1.35
C ASN A 291 -21.04 12.63 -0.16
N LEU A 292 -21.91 11.66 -0.45
CA LEU A 292 -22.36 10.64 0.50
C LEU A 292 -21.77 9.32 0.04
N SER A 293 -21.17 8.57 0.95
CA SER A 293 -20.54 7.28 0.64
C SER A 293 -20.94 6.19 1.63
N TYR A 294 -21.11 5.00 1.10
CA TYR A 294 -21.19 3.74 1.85
C TYR A 294 -20.30 2.71 1.18
N ASN A 295 -19.47 2.04 1.96
CA ASN A 295 -18.67 0.90 1.50
C ASN A 295 -18.87 -0.26 2.47
N ARG A 296 -18.89 -1.47 1.92
CA ARG A 296 -18.82 -2.72 2.66
C ARG A 296 -17.73 -3.58 2.06
N GLY A 297 -16.82 -4.06 2.90
CA GLY A 297 -15.78 -5.01 2.56
C GLY A 297 -15.97 -6.32 3.32
N GLU A 298 -15.87 -7.46 2.63
CA GLU A 298 -15.91 -8.80 3.21
C GLU A 298 -14.66 -9.55 2.76
N ARG A 299 -13.85 -10.01 3.71
CA ARG A 299 -12.59 -10.71 3.44
C ARG A 299 -12.64 -12.07 4.07
N HIS A 300 -12.18 -13.08 3.36
CA HIS A 300 -12.09 -14.45 3.86
C HIS A 300 -10.68 -14.99 3.61
N GLY A 301 -10.18 -15.75 4.57
CA GLY A 301 -8.95 -16.52 4.46
C GLY A 301 -9.20 -17.98 4.81
N ASP A 302 -8.63 -18.90 4.06
CA ASP A 302 -8.59 -20.34 4.36
C ASP A 302 -7.17 -20.84 4.11
N SER A 303 -6.45 -21.17 5.17
CA SER A 303 -5.07 -21.60 5.07
C SER A 303 -4.81 -22.93 5.76
N SER A 304 -3.91 -23.72 5.16
CA SER A 304 -3.30 -24.92 5.74
C SER A 304 -1.80 -24.77 5.55
N LEU A 305 -1.06 -24.67 6.63
CA LEU A 305 0.32 -24.17 6.61
C LEU A 305 1.26 -25.11 7.36
N LEU A 306 2.51 -25.15 6.92
CA LEU A 306 3.61 -25.79 7.62
C LEU A 306 4.66 -24.75 7.97
N TYR A 307 4.90 -24.56 9.27
CA TYR A 307 6.03 -23.77 9.76
C TYR A 307 7.17 -24.69 10.15
N LEU A 308 8.34 -24.50 9.55
CA LEU A 308 9.57 -25.18 9.93
C LEU A 308 10.47 -24.24 10.70
N SER A 309 10.92 -24.68 11.88
CA SER A 309 11.75 -23.88 12.78
C SER A 309 13.00 -24.61 13.23
N GLY A 310 13.98 -23.84 13.71
CA GLY A 310 15.27 -24.34 14.17
C GLY A 310 16.34 -24.30 13.11
N ASN A 311 17.51 -24.82 13.46
CA ASN A 311 18.71 -24.82 12.62
C ASN A 311 19.03 -26.25 12.18
N PRO A 312 18.96 -26.59 10.88
CA PRO A 312 19.19 -27.93 10.42
C PRO A 312 20.63 -28.35 10.62
N GLY A 313 20.81 -29.61 10.97
CA GLY A 313 22.13 -30.22 10.97
C GLY A 313 22.55 -30.65 9.56
N ARG A 314 23.84 -30.48 9.25
CA ARG A 314 24.37 -31.01 7.98
C ARG A 314 24.16 -32.54 7.90
N ASN A 315 23.73 -33.01 6.73
CA ASN A 315 23.45 -34.43 6.50
C ASN A 315 22.44 -35.05 7.50
N GLY A 316 21.47 -34.28 7.95
CA GLY A 316 20.41 -34.77 8.84
C GLY A 316 20.85 -34.97 10.30
N SER A 317 21.98 -34.39 10.73
CA SER A 317 22.47 -34.50 12.11
C SER A 317 21.61 -33.80 13.16
N ALA A 318 20.81 -32.82 12.76
CA ALA A 318 19.78 -32.17 13.58
C ALA A 318 18.55 -31.89 12.72
N PRO A 319 17.36 -32.38 13.12
CA PRO A 319 16.13 -32.09 12.39
C PRO A 319 15.62 -30.68 12.66
N MET A 320 14.93 -30.09 11.69
CA MET A 320 14.07 -28.93 11.93
C MET A 320 12.76 -29.39 12.59
N SER A 321 12.24 -28.58 13.50
CA SER A 321 10.93 -28.79 14.10
C SER A 321 9.83 -28.38 13.14
N SER A 322 8.68 -29.05 13.19
CA SER A 322 7.50 -28.72 12.40
C SER A 322 6.36 -28.23 13.28
N PHE A 323 5.63 -27.24 12.79
CA PHE A 323 4.40 -26.74 13.37
C PHE A 323 3.37 -26.56 12.25
N PRO A 324 2.53 -27.59 12.00
CA PRO A 324 1.43 -27.48 11.05
C PRO A 324 0.23 -26.78 11.71
N ALA A 325 -0.45 -25.89 10.98
CA ALA A 325 -1.64 -25.20 11.46
C ALA A 325 -2.63 -24.92 10.32
N THR A 326 -3.90 -24.80 10.66
CA THR A 326 -4.92 -24.31 9.71
C THR A 326 -5.68 -23.17 10.35
N TYR A 327 -5.98 -22.16 9.53
CA TYR A 327 -6.79 -21.02 9.95
C TYR A 327 -7.90 -20.76 8.94
N LYS A 328 -9.04 -20.33 9.43
CA LYS A 328 -10.08 -19.71 8.65
C LYS A 328 -10.37 -18.34 9.27
N THR A 329 -10.32 -17.30 8.44
CA THR A 329 -10.57 -15.93 8.89
C THR A 329 -11.73 -15.34 8.12
N GLU A 330 -12.47 -14.48 8.78
CA GLU A 330 -13.55 -13.70 8.21
C GLU A 330 -13.45 -12.26 8.75
N THR A 331 -13.47 -11.28 7.87
CA THR A 331 -13.44 -9.86 8.24
C THR A 331 -14.54 -9.14 7.50
N THR A 332 -15.39 -8.42 8.22
CA THR A 332 -16.41 -7.55 7.65
C THR A 332 -16.12 -6.12 8.06
N GLN A 333 -16.15 -5.18 7.13
CA GLN A 333 -15.98 -3.76 7.39
C GLN A 333 -17.11 -2.97 6.72
N ASP A 334 -17.78 -2.11 7.48
CA ASP A 334 -18.81 -1.18 7.02
C ASP A 334 -18.35 0.26 7.25
N ASP A 335 -18.35 1.09 6.21
CA ASP A 335 -17.92 2.49 6.25
C ASP A 335 -19.02 3.41 5.74
N TYR A 336 -19.26 4.49 6.47
CA TYR A 336 -20.19 5.55 6.13
C TYR A 336 -19.46 6.88 6.09
N GLY A 337 -19.70 7.68 5.06
CA GLY A 337 -19.07 8.98 4.90
C GLY A 337 -20.05 10.05 4.42
N ILE A 338 -19.85 11.26 4.92
CA ILE A 338 -20.45 12.47 4.34
C ILE A 338 -19.38 13.54 4.27
N ARG A 339 -19.25 14.19 3.11
CA ARG A 339 -18.31 15.29 2.91
C ARG A 339 -19.00 16.43 2.18
N PHE A 340 -18.70 17.63 2.62
CA PHE A 340 -19.00 18.88 1.93
C PHE A 340 -17.72 19.63 1.64
N ASN A 341 -17.60 20.21 0.46
CA ASN A 341 -16.54 21.16 0.14
C ASN A 341 -17.07 22.24 -0.80
N GLY A 342 -16.50 23.43 -0.70
CA GLY A 342 -16.92 24.52 -1.56
C GLY A 342 -16.24 25.84 -1.29
N PRO A 343 -16.43 26.80 -2.20
CA PRO A 343 -15.87 28.14 -2.08
C PRO A 343 -16.64 28.98 -1.05
N PHE A 344 -15.92 29.92 -0.43
CA PHE A 344 -16.50 31.00 0.36
C PHE A 344 -15.69 32.28 0.19
N SER A 345 -16.35 33.43 0.35
CA SER A 345 -15.69 34.72 0.21
C SER A 345 -15.40 35.34 1.58
N LEU A 346 -14.17 35.76 1.79
CA LEU A 346 -13.73 36.46 3.00
C LEU A 346 -12.70 37.53 2.62
N LEU A 347 -12.87 38.77 3.15
CA LEU A 347 -11.97 39.90 2.90
C LEU A 347 -11.74 40.22 1.40
N GLY A 348 -12.76 39.96 0.56
CA GLY A 348 -12.71 40.23 -0.87
C GLY A 348 -11.96 39.19 -1.70
N ARG A 349 -11.61 38.07 -1.12
CA ARG A 349 -10.98 36.92 -1.78
C ARG A 349 -11.86 35.68 -1.67
N GLU A 350 -11.70 34.77 -2.63
CA GLU A 350 -12.31 33.44 -2.60
C GLU A 350 -11.37 32.46 -1.89
N HIS A 351 -11.95 31.66 -1.03
CA HIS A 351 -11.31 30.62 -0.23
C HIS A 351 -12.05 29.30 -0.43
N GLU A 352 -11.50 28.23 0.07
CA GLU A 352 -12.16 26.92 0.06
C GLU A 352 -12.26 26.35 1.47
N VAL A 353 -13.34 25.67 1.77
CA VAL A 353 -13.53 24.90 2.99
C VAL A 353 -14.08 23.51 2.64
N ALA A 354 -13.62 22.51 3.37
CA ALA A 354 -14.17 21.16 3.34
C ALA A 354 -14.38 20.67 4.77
N PHE A 355 -15.44 19.91 4.99
CA PHE A 355 -15.70 19.25 6.27
C PHE A 355 -16.50 17.97 6.02
N GLY A 356 -16.38 17.03 6.94
CA GLY A 356 -17.06 15.77 6.81
C GLY A 356 -17.03 14.92 8.06
N TYR A 357 -17.75 13.82 8.00
CA TYR A 357 -17.83 12.81 9.04
C TYR A 357 -17.65 11.42 8.43
N VAL A 358 -16.96 10.56 9.14
CA VAL A 358 -16.78 9.15 8.80
C VAL A 358 -17.08 8.28 10.01
N ASP A 359 -17.66 7.11 9.78
CA ASP A 359 -17.87 6.04 10.77
C ASP A 359 -17.50 4.71 10.11
N SER A 360 -16.50 4.05 10.64
CA SER A 360 -15.99 2.76 10.16
C SER A 360 -16.08 1.74 11.27
N LYS A 361 -16.63 0.57 10.96
CA LYS A 361 -16.69 -0.57 11.87
C LYS A 361 -16.15 -1.80 11.18
N GLN A 362 -15.19 -2.49 11.81
CA GLN A 362 -14.65 -3.76 11.36
C GLN A 362 -14.87 -4.82 12.43
N GLU A 363 -15.32 -5.99 12.02
CA GLU A 363 -15.40 -7.21 12.81
C GLU A 363 -14.49 -8.26 12.16
N PHE A 364 -13.69 -8.93 12.96
CA PHE A 364 -12.78 -9.99 12.56
C PHE A 364 -13.01 -11.22 13.43
N ASP A 365 -13.10 -12.37 12.78
CA ASP A 365 -13.21 -13.68 13.41
C ASP A 365 -12.16 -14.64 12.84
N ALA A 366 -11.57 -15.47 13.68
CA ALA A 366 -10.64 -16.52 13.29
C ALA A 366 -10.95 -17.84 13.99
N ASP A 367 -10.96 -18.92 13.21
CA ASP A 367 -11.02 -20.31 13.66
C ASP A 367 -9.70 -21.03 13.36
N SER A 368 -9.33 -21.99 14.17
CA SER A 368 -8.19 -22.88 13.90
C SER A 368 -8.56 -24.38 14.05
N ARG A 369 -7.65 -25.24 13.60
CA ARG A 369 -7.69 -26.68 13.91
C ARG A 369 -6.32 -27.11 14.39
N ASP A 370 -6.30 -27.79 15.52
CA ASP A 370 -5.07 -28.42 16.00
C ASP A 370 -4.70 -29.62 15.14
N ALA A 371 -3.42 -29.73 14.84
CA ALA A 371 -2.88 -30.94 14.25
C ALA A 371 -2.84 -32.05 15.30
N GLN A 372 -3.43 -33.22 14.99
CA GLN A 372 -3.40 -34.43 15.85
C GLN A 372 -2.30 -35.40 15.45
N SER A 373 -1.60 -35.13 14.34
CA SER A 373 -0.44 -35.88 13.84
C SER A 373 0.48 -34.91 13.06
N GLY A 374 1.61 -35.38 12.56
CA GLY A 374 2.49 -34.53 11.74
C GLY A 374 3.50 -33.69 12.55
N PHE A 375 3.75 -34.08 13.82
CA PHE A 375 4.76 -33.42 14.69
C PHE A 375 6.17 -34.00 14.51
N GLY A 376 6.44 -34.68 13.41
CA GLY A 376 7.77 -35.14 13.06
C GLY A 376 8.60 -34.02 12.46
N GLY A 377 9.86 -33.88 12.94
CA GLY A 377 10.76 -32.90 12.31
C GLY A 377 11.21 -33.31 10.90
N VAL A 378 11.73 -32.35 10.14
CA VAL A 378 12.42 -32.62 8.86
C VAL A 378 13.87 -32.96 9.17
N ALA A 379 14.21 -34.25 9.05
CA ALA A 379 15.53 -34.75 9.42
C ALA A 379 16.63 -34.29 8.46
N ASP A 380 16.38 -34.32 7.16
CA ASP A 380 17.31 -33.86 6.12
C ASP A 380 16.71 -32.64 5.40
N PHE A 381 17.01 -31.46 5.92
CA PHE A 381 16.51 -30.22 5.29
C PHE A 381 17.27 -29.88 4.01
N ASP A 382 18.52 -30.31 3.85
CA ASP A 382 19.27 -30.11 2.60
C ASP A 382 18.55 -30.79 1.42
N GLY A 383 18.07 -32.04 1.64
CA GLY A 383 17.33 -32.84 0.65
C GLY A 383 15.80 -32.57 0.66
N TYR A 384 15.28 -31.74 1.53
CA TYR A 384 13.85 -31.47 1.64
C TYR A 384 13.28 -30.81 0.38
N ASN A 385 12.19 -31.37 -0.13
CA ASN A 385 11.52 -30.97 -1.37
C ASN A 385 9.99 -30.82 -1.21
N GLY A 386 9.51 -30.53 0.01
CA GLY A 386 8.09 -30.36 0.31
C GLY A 386 7.32 -31.64 0.63
N ASN A 387 7.96 -32.79 0.57
CA ASN A 387 7.32 -34.06 0.94
C ASN A 387 7.23 -34.19 2.47
N PHE A 388 6.22 -33.55 3.05
CA PHE A 388 5.85 -33.63 4.46
C PHE A 388 4.43 -34.17 4.58
N PRO A 389 4.17 -35.23 5.39
CA PRO A 389 2.84 -35.81 5.46
C PRO A 389 1.82 -34.80 6.01
N GLU A 390 0.67 -34.68 5.33
CA GLU A 390 -0.42 -33.85 5.80
C GLU A 390 -0.92 -34.36 7.17
N PRO A 391 -1.09 -33.50 8.16
CA PRO A 391 -1.59 -33.86 9.47
C PRO A 391 -3.03 -34.36 9.43
N ILE A 392 -3.40 -35.17 10.45
CA ILE A 392 -4.81 -35.38 10.77
C ILE A 392 -5.26 -34.14 11.56
N TRP A 393 -6.20 -33.42 11.01
CA TRP A 393 -6.74 -32.20 11.61
C TRP A 393 -7.86 -32.52 12.61
N GLY A 394 -7.85 -31.85 13.76
CA GLY A 394 -8.89 -31.87 14.76
C GLY A 394 -10.18 -31.13 14.37
N ALA A 395 -11.07 -30.96 15.32
CA ALA A 395 -12.24 -30.10 15.13
C ALA A 395 -11.83 -28.63 15.03
N ARG A 396 -12.63 -27.80 14.36
CA ARG A 396 -12.48 -26.34 14.41
C ARG A 396 -12.84 -25.83 15.79
N THR A 397 -12.07 -24.87 16.25
CA THR A 397 -12.25 -24.14 17.50
C THR A 397 -12.02 -22.64 17.25
N ASP A 398 -12.70 -21.83 18.02
CA ASP A 398 -12.48 -20.38 17.99
C ASP A 398 -11.01 -20.09 18.31
N TYR A 399 -10.41 -19.18 17.56
CA TYR A 399 -9.00 -18.79 17.71
C TYR A 399 -8.84 -17.32 18.13
N GLY A 400 -9.67 -16.44 17.61
CA GLY A 400 -9.64 -15.04 17.98
C GLY A 400 -10.77 -14.25 17.35
N TYR A 401 -11.09 -13.13 18.00
CA TYR A 401 -12.10 -12.17 17.59
C TYR A 401 -11.59 -10.76 17.82
N SER A 402 -11.90 -9.83 16.93
CA SER A 402 -11.78 -8.41 17.25
C SER A 402 -12.88 -7.58 16.61
N GLU A 403 -13.30 -6.54 17.32
CA GLU A 403 -14.16 -5.49 16.81
C GLU A 403 -13.40 -4.16 16.93
N THR A 404 -13.26 -3.44 15.81
CA THR A 404 -12.66 -2.11 15.78
C THR A 404 -13.68 -1.12 15.24
N ARG A 405 -13.92 -0.03 15.94
CA ARG A 405 -14.74 1.08 15.49
C ARG A 405 -13.99 2.40 15.54
N GLN A 406 -14.00 3.12 14.44
CA GLN A 406 -13.38 4.43 14.32
C GLN A 406 -14.39 5.43 13.76
N LYS A 407 -14.54 6.58 14.44
CA LYS A 407 -15.34 7.72 13.98
C LYS A 407 -14.46 8.94 13.85
N GLY A 408 -14.79 9.84 12.94
CA GLY A 408 -14.05 11.08 12.79
C GLY A 408 -14.90 12.21 12.23
N LEU A 409 -14.83 13.35 12.89
CA LEU A 409 -15.34 14.65 12.37
C LEU A 409 -14.14 15.48 11.96
N TYR A 410 -14.07 15.92 10.72
CA TYR A 410 -12.93 16.68 10.22
C TYR A 410 -13.36 17.95 9.48
N ALA A 411 -12.49 18.95 9.51
CA ALA A 411 -12.63 20.16 8.71
C ALA A 411 -11.27 20.66 8.26
N ALA A 412 -11.22 21.24 7.07
CA ALA A 412 -10.04 21.90 6.54
C ALA A 412 -10.43 23.12 5.72
N THR A 413 -9.56 24.13 5.68
CA THR A 413 -9.77 25.33 4.85
C THR A 413 -8.47 25.75 4.17
N ARG A 414 -8.57 26.21 2.91
CA ARG A 414 -7.52 26.89 2.18
C ARG A 414 -7.86 28.38 2.10
N LEU A 415 -7.03 29.18 2.75
CA LEU A 415 -7.14 30.62 2.79
C LEU A 415 -6.17 31.26 1.78
N ASN A 416 -6.67 31.88 0.74
CA ASN A 416 -5.88 32.64 -0.24
C ASN A 416 -5.60 34.03 0.35
N VAL A 417 -4.49 34.18 1.13
CA VAL A 417 -4.13 35.39 1.86
C VAL A 417 -3.67 36.49 0.90
N THR A 418 -2.82 36.13 -0.07
CA THR A 418 -2.49 36.92 -1.26
C THR A 418 -2.66 36.07 -2.50
N ASP A 419 -2.28 36.55 -3.67
CA ASP A 419 -2.29 35.76 -4.90
C ASP A 419 -1.22 34.65 -4.82
N GLU A 420 -0.10 34.93 -4.12
CA GLU A 420 1.02 34.02 -3.96
C GLU A 420 0.96 33.21 -2.66
N LEU A 421 0.32 33.71 -1.59
CA LEU A 421 0.34 33.11 -0.26
C LEU A 421 -0.98 32.39 0.05
N LYS A 422 -0.90 31.10 0.25
CA LYS A 422 -1.99 30.24 0.68
C LYS A 422 -1.68 29.65 2.06
N VAL A 423 -2.66 29.65 2.95
CA VAL A 423 -2.60 29.00 4.28
C VAL A 423 -3.66 27.93 4.34
N ILE A 424 -3.25 26.72 4.69
CA ILE A 424 -4.12 25.56 4.84
C ILE A 424 -4.17 25.20 6.33
N LEU A 425 -5.37 25.13 6.88
CA LEU A 425 -5.60 24.73 8.27
C LEU A 425 -6.64 23.64 8.30
N GLY A 426 -6.44 22.65 9.15
CA GLY A 426 -7.39 21.57 9.33
C GLY A 426 -7.28 20.95 10.72
N ALA A 427 -8.30 20.20 11.09
CA ALA A 427 -8.32 19.40 12.29
C ALA A 427 -9.31 18.24 12.13
N ARG A 428 -9.04 17.16 12.82
CA ARG A 428 -9.94 16.02 12.97
C ARG A 428 -10.10 15.69 14.44
N GLU A 429 -11.33 15.50 14.85
CA GLU A 429 -11.71 14.89 16.12
C GLU A 429 -12.03 13.43 15.88
N SER A 430 -11.39 12.54 16.61
CA SER A 430 -11.48 11.08 16.41
C SER A 430 -11.91 10.37 17.67
N TRP A 431 -12.68 9.29 17.49
CA TRP A 431 -13.05 8.29 18.51
C TRP A 431 -12.62 6.94 17.99
N TYR A 432 -12.00 6.14 18.85
CA TYR A 432 -11.53 4.81 18.50
C TYR A 432 -11.81 3.82 19.62
N GLU A 433 -12.45 2.72 19.29
CA GLU A 433 -12.70 1.61 20.19
C GLU A 433 -12.22 0.32 19.52
N LYS A 434 -11.44 -0.50 20.25
CA LYS A 434 -11.09 -1.86 19.82
C LYS A 434 -11.30 -2.81 20.98
N THR A 435 -11.99 -3.91 20.73
CA THR A 435 -12.07 -5.07 21.63
C THR A 435 -11.46 -6.24 20.89
N ALA A 436 -10.54 -6.94 21.51
CA ALA A 436 -9.93 -8.14 20.93
C ALA A 436 -9.85 -9.25 21.98
N ASP A 437 -10.08 -10.47 21.54
CA ASP A 437 -9.99 -11.71 22.30
C ASP A 437 -9.23 -12.73 21.45
N ASP A 438 -8.22 -13.37 22.01
CA ASP A 438 -7.49 -14.44 21.38
C ASP A 438 -7.12 -15.53 22.40
N ILE A 439 -6.75 -16.70 21.90
CA ILE A 439 -6.44 -17.86 22.78
C ILE A 439 -5.17 -17.66 23.63
N PHE A 440 -4.38 -16.63 23.42
CA PHE A 440 -3.13 -16.37 24.15
C PHE A 440 -3.23 -15.23 25.15
N SER A 441 -4.30 -14.44 25.13
CA SER A 441 -4.47 -13.26 25.97
C SER A 441 -5.86 -13.17 26.56
N GLU A 442 -6.00 -12.43 27.67
CA GLU A 442 -7.33 -12.00 28.15
C GLU A 442 -7.90 -10.96 27.19
N VAL A 443 -9.22 -10.85 27.14
CA VAL A 443 -9.93 -9.82 26.37
C VAL A 443 -9.29 -8.46 26.61
N SER A 444 -8.73 -7.88 25.55
CA SER A 444 -8.15 -6.55 25.58
C SER A 444 -9.15 -5.51 25.09
N LYS A 445 -9.17 -4.35 25.73
CA LYS A 445 -9.96 -3.22 25.30
C LYS A 445 -9.06 -1.99 25.18
N THR A 446 -9.09 -1.35 24.01
CA THR A 446 -8.46 -0.08 23.73
C THR A 446 -9.54 0.94 23.42
N ASP A 447 -9.54 2.06 24.13
CA ASP A 447 -10.55 3.11 24.02
C ASP A 447 -9.83 4.48 23.96
N VAL A 448 -10.12 5.25 22.91
CA VAL A 448 -9.64 6.61 22.73
C VAL A 448 -10.85 7.50 22.51
N ASP A 449 -11.17 8.29 23.54
CA ASP A 449 -12.29 9.22 23.53
C ASP A 449 -11.73 10.65 23.33
N HIS A 450 -12.04 11.28 22.18
CA HIS A 450 -11.63 12.63 21.82
C HIS A 450 -10.13 12.83 21.53
N GLU A 451 -9.63 12.28 20.44
CA GLU A 451 -8.29 12.59 19.96
C GLU A 451 -8.35 13.67 18.87
N LEU A 452 -7.75 14.83 19.15
CA LEU A 452 -7.69 15.96 18.21
C LEU A 452 -6.39 15.93 17.41
N THR A 453 -6.50 15.74 16.11
CA THR A 453 -5.36 15.69 15.17
C THR A 453 -5.32 16.96 14.33
N PRO A 454 -4.37 17.90 14.57
CA PRO A 454 -4.23 19.13 13.79
C PRO A 454 -3.49 18.92 12.46
N TYR A 455 -3.78 19.83 11.53
CA TYR A 455 -3.11 19.98 10.25
C TYR A 455 -2.87 21.47 9.97
N ALA A 456 -1.65 21.83 9.63
CA ALA A 456 -1.32 23.18 9.21
C ALA A 456 -0.33 23.17 8.03
N GLY A 457 -0.56 24.02 7.04
CA GLY A 457 0.33 24.18 5.90
C GLY A 457 0.35 25.60 5.39
N VAL A 458 1.47 26.00 4.82
CA VAL A 458 1.67 27.26 4.13
C VAL A 458 2.30 26.97 2.78
N VAL A 459 1.75 27.57 1.73
CA VAL A 459 2.30 27.49 0.38
C VAL A 459 2.52 28.93 -0.13
N TYR A 460 3.71 29.20 -0.64
CA TYR A 460 4.08 30.47 -1.22
C TYR A 460 4.58 30.28 -2.66
N ASP A 461 3.89 30.85 -3.62
CA ASP A 461 4.26 30.80 -5.03
C ASP A 461 5.44 31.73 -5.29
N LEU A 462 6.63 31.16 -5.49
CA LEU A 462 7.86 31.87 -5.82
C LEU A 462 7.84 32.37 -7.27
N THR A 463 7.22 31.57 -8.15
CA THR A 463 6.95 31.86 -9.56
C THR A 463 5.65 31.20 -9.99
N GLU A 464 5.20 31.42 -11.20
CA GLU A 464 4.03 30.75 -11.79
C GLU A 464 4.14 29.19 -11.76
N ASN A 465 5.36 28.65 -11.76
CA ASN A 465 5.62 27.22 -11.86
C ASN A 465 6.29 26.62 -10.60
N LEU A 466 6.68 27.44 -9.62
CA LEU A 466 7.45 26.96 -8.46
C LEU A 466 6.89 27.55 -7.19
N SER A 467 6.59 26.70 -6.22
CA SER A 467 6.12 27.05 -4.88
C SER A 467 7.06 26.51 -3.81
N ALA A 468 7.22 27.27 -2.74
CA ALA A 468 7.79 26.79 -1.48
C ALA A 468 6.65 26.47 -0.50
N TYR A 469 6.83 25.47 0.34
CA TYR A 469 5.86 25.12 1.37
C TYR A 469 6.49 24.72 2.70
N ALA A 470 5.69 24.80 3.73
CA ALA A 470 5.96 24.18 5.02
C ALA A 470 4.67 23.59 5.58
N SER A 471 4.77 22.47 6.28
CA SER A 471 3.62 21.83 6.92
C SER A 471 3.97 21.23 8.28
N TYR A 472 2.92 21.10 9.09
CA TYR A 472 2.87 20.35 10.33
C TYR A 472 1.61 19.51 10.33
N THR A 473 1.77 18.19 10.56
CA THR A 473 0.67 17.24 10.56
C THR A 473 0.87 16.22 11.68
N GLU A 474 -0.21 15.75 12.25
CA GLU A 474 -0.21 14.73 13.27
C GLU A 474 -1.02 13.50 12.85
N ILE A 475 -0.77 12.42 13.57
CA ILE A 475 -1.53 11.17 13.53
C ILE A 475 -1.42 10.53 14.92
N PHE A 476 -2.41 9.77 15.33
CA PHE A 476 -2.33 9.02 16.58
C PHE A 476 -2.41 7.51 16.34
N LEU A 477 -1.71 6.75 17.17
CA LEU A 477 -1.76 5.30 17.18
C LEU A 477 -2.28 4.83 18.53
N PRO A 478 -3.49 4.22 18.61
CA PRO A 478 -4.02 3.69 19.84
C PRO A 478 -3.12 2.59 20.42
N GLN A 479 -2.95 2.57 21.73
CA GLN A 479 -2.20 1.53 22.44
C GLN A 479 -3.00 0.97 23.61
N SER A 480 -2.90 -0.35 23.83
CA SER A 480 -3.64 -1.06 24.89
C SER A 480 -2.87 -1.20 26.21
N VAL A 481 -1.61 -0.78 26.23
CA VAL A 481 -0.72 -0.90 27.40
C VAL A 481 -1.18 -0.01 28.54
N ARG A 482 -0.89 -0.44 29.78
CA ARG A 482 -1.39 0.19 30.99
C ARG A 482 -0.26 0.61 31.92
N ASP A 483 -0.48 1.69 32.67
CA ASP A 483 0.44 2.17 33.70
C ASP A 483 0.38 1.31 34.99
N ALA A 484 1.18 1.67 36.00
CA ALA A 484 1.21 0.98 37.29
C ALA A 484 -0.09 1.11 38.10
N SER A 485 -1.00 1.99 37.72
CA SER A 485 -2.33 2.13 38.30
C SER A 485 -3.39 1.28 37.58
N GLY A 486 -3.01 0.64 36.47
CA GLY A 486 -3.91 -0.11 35.59
C GLY A 486 -4.68 0.76 34.61
N GLN A 487 -4.38 2.05 34.48
CA GLN A 487 -4.98 2.93 33.47
C GLN A 487 -4.28 2.74 32.13
N GLN A 488 -5.07 2.74 31.03
CA GLN A 488 -4.53 2.73 29.67
C GLN A 488 -3.73 4.00 29.44
N LEU A 489 -2.56 3.86 28.79
CA LEU A 489 -1.77 5.02 28.38
C LEU A 489 -2.49 5.77 27.24
N GLU A 490 -2.26 7.09 27.17
CA GLU A 490 -2.69 7.92 26.06
C GLU A 490 -2.12 7.36 24.73
N PRO A 491 -2.76 7.63 23.58
CA PRO A 491 -2.26 7.21 22.28
C PRO A 491 -0.82 7.65 22.03
N ILE A 492 -0.09 6.89 21.24
CA ILE A 492 1.16 7.35 20.64
C ILE A 492 0.80 8.45 19.64
N VAL A 493 1.49 9.60 19.72
CA VAL A 493 1.32 10.70 18.78
C VAL A 493 2.50 10.71 17.82
N GLY A 494 2.21 10.70 16.53
CA GLY A 494 3.18 10.86 15.47
C GLY A 494 3.11 12.26 14.88
N GLU A 495 4.13 13.09 15.09
CA GLU A 495 4.25 14.43 14.53
C GLU A 495 5.11 14.42 13.27
N SER A 496 4.66 15.04 12.19
CA SER A 496 5.44 15.21 10.96
C SER A 496 5.55 16.68 10.59
N SER A 497 6.78 17.17 10.47
CA SER A 497 7.10 18.52 9.97
C SER A 497 7.85 18.41 8.66
N GLU A 498 7.46 19.18 7.65
CA GLU A 498 8.04 19.15 6.31
C GLU A 498 8.21 20.56 5.75
N ILE A 499 9.35 20.81 5.08
CA ILE A 499 9.62 22.03 4.32
C ILE A 499 10.12 21.61 2.95
N GLY A 500 9.58 22.21 1.90
CA GLY A 500 9.99 21.83 0.55
C GLY A 500 9.68 22.83 -0.55
N LEU A 501 10.03 22.41 -1.74
CA LEU A 501 9.75 23.08 -3.00
C LEU A 501 8.94 22.14 -3.90
N LYS A 502 7.97 22.69 -4.61
CA LYS A 502 7.19 21.98 -5.63
C LYS A 502 7.10 22.79 -6.91
N GLY A 503 7.41 22.13 -8.00
CA GLY A 503 7.35 22.71 -9.35
C GLY A 503 6.37 21.97 -10.23
N GLU A 504 5.62 22.72 -11.04
CA GLU A 504 4.72 22.22 -12.06
C GLU A 504 5.09 22.90 -13.40
N TYR A 505 5.41 22.09 -14.39
CA TYR A 505 5.95 22.56 -15.65
C TYR A 505 5.19 21.98 -16.84
N PHE A 506 5.29 22.64 -18.00
CA PHE A 506 4.70 22.19 -19.26
C PHE A 506 3.17 21.97 -19.17
N ASP A 507 2.47 22.91 -18.52
CA ASP A 507 1.01 22.86 -18.31
C ASP A 507 0.58 21.60 -17.53
N GLY A 508 1.24 21.32 -16.40
CA GLY A 508 0.94 20.19 -15.52
C GLY A 508 1.50 18.84 -15.96
N ARG A 509 2.21 18.76 -17.10
CA ARG A 509 2.73 17.50 -17.61
C ARG A 509 3.99 16.99 -16.90
N LEU A 510 4.65 17.84 -16.12
CA LEU A 510 5.82 17.49 -15.30
C LEU A 510 5.68 18.10 -13.92
N ASN A 511 5.73 17.26 -12.90
CA ASN A 511 5.82 17.66 -11.50
C ASN A 511 7.21 17.30 -10.95
N ALA A 512 7.75 18.20 -10.11
CA ALA A 512 9.01 18.00 -9.40
C ALA A 512 8.85 18.47 -7.96
N SER A 513 9.43 17.75 -7.00
CA SER A 513 9.42 18.13 -5.58
C SER A 513 10.75 17.82 -4.91
N ALA A 514 11.08 18.62 -3.91
CA ALA A 514 12.18 18.41 -2.99
C ALA A 514 11.70 18.78 -1.60
N ALA A 515 11.88 17.89 -0.62
CA ALA A 515 11.42 18.05 0.74
C ALA A 515 12.50 17.66 1.75
N ILE A 516 12.52 18.36 2.88
CA ILE A 516 13.22 17.96 4.10
C ILE A 516 12.14 17.71 5.14
N PHE A 517 12.22 16.59 5.85
CA PHE A 517 11.22 16.21 6.83
C PHE A 517 11.82 15.80 8.17
N GLN A 518 11.01 15.89 9.20
CA GLN A 518 11.24 15.30 10.52
C GLN A 518 9.93 14.68 10.99
N ILE A 519 10.01 13.43 11.47
CA ILE A 519 8.91 12.73 12.14
C ILE A 519 9.36 12.40 13.55
N LYS A 520 8.47 12.58 14.53
CA LYS A 520 8.69 12.20 15.92
C LYS A 520 7.52 11.36 16.41
N GLN A 521 7.80 10.40 17.27
CA GLN A 521 6.79 9.69 18.05
C GLN A 521 6.93 10.11 19.52
N ASP A 522 5.80 10.44 20.14
CA ASP A 522 5.68 10.71 21.56
C ASP A 522 4.68 9.73 22.20
N ASN A 523 4.71 9.58 23.53
CA ASN A 523 3.87 8.69 24.33
C ASN A 523 4.05 7.18 24.02
N LEU A 524 5.19 6.76 23.51
CA LEU A 524 5.46 5.33 23.29
C LEU A 524 5.51 4.60 24.64
N GLY A 525 4.65 3.58 24.82
CA GLY A 525 4.63 2.78 26.05
C GLY A 525 5.89 1.94 26.21
N GLN A 526 6.71 2.28 27.21
CA GLN A 526 7.92 1.54 27.59
C GLN A 526 7.66 0.65 28.79
N ASN A 527 7.98 -0.64 28.68
CA ASN A 527 7.82 -1.61 29.76
C ASN A 527 8.76 -1.29 30.93
N THR A 528 8.19 -1.11 32.12
CA THR A 528 8.93 -0.77 33.35
C THR A 528 9.56 -1.98 34.04
N GLY A 529 9.22 -3.20 33.64
CA GLY A 529 9.59 -4.45 34.31
C GLY A 529 8.84 -4.68 35.64
N VAL A 530 7.88 -3.82 36.01
CA VAL A 530 7.06 -3.92 37.22
C VAL A 530 5.70 -4.50 36.86
N LEU A 531 5.24 -5.51 37.61
CA LEU A 531 3.89 -6.08 37.44
C LEU A 531 2.83 -5.07 37.92
N ILE A 532 1.75 -4.89 37.14
CA ILE A 532 0.59 -4.07 37.54
C ILE A 532 0.00 -4.62 38.84
N ASP A 533 -0.18 -5.94 38.92
CA ASP A 533 -0.60 -6.64 40.14
C ASP A 533 0.40 -7.76 40.47
N PRO A 534 1.26 -7.57 41.48
CA PRO A 534 2.20 -8.60 41.90
C PRO A 534 1.56 -9.91 42.37
N SER A 535 0.25 -9.87 42.76
CA SER A 535 -0.51 -11.06 43.17
C SER A 535 -1.12 -11.82 41.99
N ASN A 536 -1.21 -11.19 40.82
CA ASN A 536 -1.70 -11.75 39.56
C ASN A 536 -0.72 -11.48 38.39
N PRO A 537 0.34 -12.29 38.24
CA PRO A 537 1.33 -12.07 37.18
C PRO A 537 0.75 -12.13 35.74
N VAL A 538 -0.43 -12.73 35.56
CA VAL A 538 -1.12 -12.78 34.27
C VAL A 538 -1.63 -11.39 33.85
N GLY A 539 -1.82 -10.46 34.80
CA GLY A 539 -2.24 -9.08 34.53
C GLY A 539 -1.21 -8.20 33.83
N GLY A 540 -0.02 -8.73 33.54
CA GLY A 540 1.00 -8.07 32.74
C GLY A 540 1.87 -7.07 33.49
N PHE A 541 2.80 -6.47 32.74
CA PHE A 541 3.71 -5.43 33.24
C PHE A 541 3.08 -4.04 33.09
N ALA A 542 3.50 -3.14 33.98
CA ALA A 542 3.21 -1.71 33.87
C ALA A 542 4.10 -1.06 32.80
N TYR A 543 3.55 -0.06 32.13
CA TYR A 543 4.24 0.73 31.12
C TYR A 543 4.26 2.20 31.55
N GLU A 544 5.23 2.94 31.08
CA GLU A 544 5.28 4.40 31.19
C GLU A 544 5.43 5.01 29.79
N ALA A 545 4.88 6.22 29.61
CA ALA A 545 5.05 6.97 28.38
C ALA A 545 6.48 7.48 28.24
N SER A 546 7.07 7.28 27.07
CA SER A 546 8.43 7.72 26.73
C SER A 546 8.46 8.40 25.37
N GLU A 547 9.55 9.12 25.09
CA GLU A 547 9.84 9.54 23.70
C GLU A 547 10.09 8.29 22.86
N GLY A 548 9.47 8.24 21.70
CA GLY A 548 9.67 7.19 20.72
C GLY A 548 10.79 7.55 19.72
N ALA A 549 10.73 6.94 18.55
CA ALA A 549 11.72 7.18 17.51
C ALA A 549 11.56 8.54 16.83
N THR A 550 12.69 9.13 16.44
CA THR A 550 12.75 10.33 15.60
C THR A 550 13.38 9.97 14.25
N SER A 551 12.68 10.29 13.15
CA SER A 551 13.21 10.16 11.79
C SER A 551 13.42 11.52 11.15
N LYS A 552 14.57 11.73 10.50
CA LYS A 552 14.92 12.95 9.78
C LYS A 552 15.49 12.60 8.42
N GLY A 553 15.08 13.31 7.39
CA GLY A 553 15.57 13.02 6.05
C GLY A 553 15.19 14.04 5.00
N PHE A 554 15.46 13.67 3.76
CA PHE A 554 15.05 14.43 2.59
C PHE A 554 14.58 13.51 1.48
N GLU A 555 13.75 14.06 0.59
CA GLU A 555 13.19 13.39 -0.57
C GLU A 555 13.28 14.28 -1.79
N LEU A 556 13.53 13.65 -2.94
CA LEU A 556 13.49 14.27 -4.27
C LEU A 556 12.59 13.43 -5.16
N GLU A 557 11.70 14.08 -5.89
CA GLU A 557 10.84 13.38 -6.85
C GLU A 557 10.63 14.21 -8.11
N VAL A 558 10.67 13.55 -9.25
CA VAL A 558 10.30 14.11 -10.56
C VAL A 558 9.43 13.09 -11.27
N SER A 559 8.23 13.48 -11.74
CA SER A 559 7.33 12.59 -12.46
C SER A 559 6.59 13.32 -13.57
N GLY A 560 6.56 12.75 -14.78
CA GLY A 560 5.89 13.31 -15.94
C GLY A 560 6.74 13.34 -17.20
N GLU A 561 6.36 14.22 -18.13
CA GLU A 561 7.01 14.37 -19.44
C GLU A 561 8.21 15.32 -19.35
N LEU A 562 9.43 14.77 -19.47
CA LEU A 562 10.68 15.56 -19.51
C LEU A 562 10.85 16.32 -20.83
N ALA A 563 10.38 15.73 -21.91
CA ALA A 563 10.34 16.28 -23.26
C ALA A 563 9.28 15.54 -24.07
N PRO A 564 8.82 16.06 -25.22
CA PRO A 564 7.83 15.38 -26.04
C PRO A 564 8.14 13.90 -26.28
N ASN A 565 7.21 13.01 -25.89
CA ASN A 565 7.31 11.56 -25.95
C ASN A 565 8.33 10.93 -24.98
N TRP A 566 8.81 11.66 -24.00
CA TRP A 566 9.77 11.17 -23.01
C TRP A 566 9.19 11.34 -21.61
N ASN A 567 8.60 10.28 -21.06
CA ASN A 567 8.13 10.23 -19.67
C ASN A 567 9.22 9.68 -18.75
N ALA A 568 9.27 10.21 -17.54
CA ALA A 568 10.12 9.70 -16.48
C ALA A 568 9.45 9.81 -15.10
N SER A 569 9.82 8.87 -14.23
CA SER A 569 9.59 8.94 -12.79
C SER A 569 10.93 8.67 -12.12
N LEU A 570 11.36 9.59 -11.25
CA LEU A 570 12.58 9.48 -10.47
C LEU A 570 12.27 9.89 -9.04
N GLY A 571 12.54 9.01 -8.08
CA GLY A 571 12.39 9.25 -6.66
C GLY A 571 13.66 8.85 -5.90
N TYR A 572 14.14 9.73 -5.02
CA TYR A 572 15.22 9.44 -4.10
C TYR A 572 14.82 9.87 -2.70
N THR A 573 15.01 8.97 -1.74
CA THR A 573 14.76 9.22 -0.31
C THR A 573 15.98 8.82 0.49
N GLN A 574 16.35 9.66 1.46
CA GLN A 574 17.35 9.33 2.47
C GLN A 574 16.89 9.86 3.84
N PHE A 575 16.98 9.01 4.84
CA PHE A 575 16.65 9.39 6.23
C PHE A 575 17.55 8.67 7.24
N ASN A 576 17.48 9.10 8.49
CA ASN A 576 18.03 8.45 9.66
C ASN A 576 16.93 8.35 10.71
N ALA A 577 16.75 7.19 11.34
CA ALA A 577 15.77 6.95 12.39
C ALA A 577 16.48 6.48 13.66
N GLU A 578 16.32 7.24 14.74
CA GLU A 578 17.02 7.05 16.02
C GLU A 578 16.01 7.05 17.17
N ASP A 579 16.28 6.29 18.21
CA ASP A 579 15.55 6.36 19.48
C ASP A 579 15.97 7.59 20.32
N ALA A 580 15.39 7.72 21.52
CA ALA A 580 15.72 8.82 22.44
C ALA A 580 17.17 8.80 22.95
N ALA A 581 17.88 7.66 22.89
CA ALA A 581 19.28 7.51 23.25
C ALA A 581 20.23 7.86 22.08
N GLY A 582 19.71 7.97 20.87
CA GLY A 582 20.45 8.22 19.64
C GLY A 582 20.97 6.93 18.98
N ASP A 583 20.41 5.78 19.34
CA ASP A 583 20.71 4.51 18.70
C ASP A 583 19.81 4.30 17.47
N ASP A 584 20.37 3.74 16.40
CA ASP A 584 19.61 3.41 15.19
C ASP A 584 18.46 2.44 15.49
N VAL A 585 17.26 2.78 15.04
CA VAL A 585 16.08 1.93 15.14
C VAL A 585 15.63 1.44 13.77
N ASN A 586 14.81 0.37 13.75
CA ASN A 586 14.20 -0.17 12.54
C ASN A 586 15.23 -0.46 11.43
N THR A 587 16.38 -1.03 11.82
CA THR A 587 17.53 -1.32 10.93
C THR A 587 17.20 -2.38 9.84
N LEU A 588 16.02 -2.98 9.89
CA LEU A 588 15.45 -3.84 8.86
C LEU A 588 14.82 -3.05 7.70
N TYR A 589 14.74 -1.72 7.80
CA TYR A 589 14.23 -0.85 6.75
C TYR A 589 15.38 -0.08 6.09
N PRO A 590 15.45 -0.06 4.74
CA PRO A 590 16.49 0.68 4.06
C PRO A 590 16.33 2.19 4.27
N THR A 591 17.41 2.84 4.68
CA THR A 591 17.42 4.29 4.93
C THR A 591 17.65 5.14 3.69
N LYS A 592 18.05 4.52 2.58
CA LYS A 592 18.22 5.18 1.27
C LYS A 592 17.57 4.34 0.19
N LEU A 593 16.76 4.99 -0.61
CA LEU A 593 16.00 4.39 -1.69
C LEU A 593 16.12 5.21 -2.97
N LEU A 594 16.35 4.56 -4.09
CA LEU A 594 16.23 5.15 -5.43
C LEU A 594 15.21 4.33 -6.23
N ARG A 595 14.22 4.99 -6.79
CA ARG A 595 13.19 4.42 -7.65
C ARG A 595 13.16 5.23 -8.95
N THR A 596 13.45 4.58 -10.07
CA THR A 596 13.47 5.26 -11.37
C THR A 596 12.79 4.41 -12.42
N PHE A 597 12.06 5.06 -13.30
CA PHE A 597 11.58 4.46 -14.54
C PHE A 597 11.39 5.53 -15.60
N THR A 598 11.73 5.23 -16.84
CA THR A 598 11.58 6.16 -17.95
C THR A 598 11.16 5.44 -19.22
N THR A 599 10.37 6.11 -20.06
CA THR A 599 9.99 5.61 -21.39
C THR A 599 10.20 6.69 -22.43
N TYR A 600 10.65 6.28 -23.59
CA TYR A 600 10.85 7.15 -24.74
C TYR A 600 10.27 6.52 -26.01
N ARG A 601 9.29 7.20 -26.60
CA ARG A 601 8.76 6.84 -27.92
C ARG A 601 9.69 7.37 -29.00
N LEU A 602 10.26 6.47 -29.79
CA LEU A 602 11.26 6.80 -30.78
C LEU A 602 10.69 7.65 -31.93
N PRO A 603 11.44 8.59 -32.48
CA PRO A 603 10.96 9.44 -33.59
C PRO A 603 11.09 8.78 -34.95
N GLY A 604 10.49 9.41 -35.97
CA GLY A 604 10.67 9.09 -37.40
C GLY A 604 10.15 7.70 -37.76
N ALA A 605 10.96 6.88 -38.39
CA ALA A 605 10.59 5.54 -38.88
C ALA A 605 10.29 4.56 -37.74
N PHE A 606 10.71 4.84 -36.52
CA PHE A 606 10.53 4.02 -35.34
C PHE A 606 9.44 4.55 -34.39
N ASN A 607 8.60 5.48 -34.86
CA ASN A 607 7.57 6.13 -34.03
C ASN A 607 6.49 5.21 -33.44
N LYS A 608 6.49 3.94 -33.82
CA LYS A 608 5.65 2.88 -33.23
C LYS A 608 6.33 2.14 -32.08
N LEU A 609 7.60 2.39 -31.81
CA LEU A 609 8.37 1.74 -30.78
C LEU A 609 8.58 2.69 -29.60
N THR A 610 8.15 2.26 -28.42
CA THR A 610 8.48 2.86 -27.14
C THR A 610 9.45 1.92 -26.42
N ILE A 611 10.56 2.46 -25.95
CA ILE A 611 11.52 1.74 -25.10
C ILE A 611 11.55 2.39 -23.73
N GLY A 612 11.81 1.59 -22.71
CA GLY A 612 11.87 2.08 -21.35
C GLY A 612 12.70 1.20 -20.43
N GLY A 613 12.88 1.66 -19.22
CA GLY A 613 13.56 0.92 -18.17
C GLY A 613 13.77 1.77 -16.94
N GLY A 614 14.20 1.11 -15.88
CA GLY A 614 14.40 1.74 -14.60
C GLY A 614 15.36 0.98 -13.71
N VAL A 615 15.67 1.60 -12.58
CA VAL A 615 16.51 1.03 -11.51
C VAL A 615 15.81 1.24 -10.18
N ASN A 616 15.61 0.16 -9.46
CA ASN A 616 15.18 0.16 -8.08
C ASN A 616 16.38 -0.23 -7.22
N TRP A 617 16.97 0.76 -6.53
CA TRP A 617 18.10 0.56 -5.64
C TRP A 617 17.69 0.84 -4.20
N GLN A 618 18.26 0.07 -3.26
CA GLN A 618 18.15 0.31 -1.83
C GLN A 618 19.47 0.08 -1.12
N ASP A 619 19.64 0.80 0.00
CA ASP A 619 20.79 0.66 0.89
C ASP A 619 20.74 -0.66 1.67
N SER A 620 21.83 -0.98 2.33
CA SER A 620 21.95 -2.16 3.20
C SER A 620 21.01 -2.09 4.40
N ILE A 621 20.50 -3.26 4.79
CA ILE A 621 19.70 -3.46 6.01
C ILE A 621 20.37 -4.53 6.87
N TYR A 622 20.13 -4.50 8.18
CA TYR A 622 20.76 -5.45 9.10
C TYR A 622 19.97 -5.65 10.39
N THR A 623 20.26 -6.77 11.03
CA THR A 623 19.83 -7.07 12.39
C THR A 623 20.92 -7.83 13.14
N TYR A 624 20.79 -7.95 14.45
CA TYR A 624 21.63 -8.79 15.28
C TYR A 624 20.81 -9.98 15.79
N ALA A 625 21.36 -11.18 15.63
CA ALA A 625 20.71 -12.40 16.13
C ALA A 625 21.74 -13.32 16.78
N ILE A 626 21.30 -14.18 17.70
CA ILE A 626 22.16 -15.14 18.39
C ILE A 626 22.22 -16.41 17.54
N ASN A 627 23.43 -16.78 17.12
CA ASN A 627 23.67 -18.00 16.38
C ASN A 627 23.57 -19.25 17.30
N PRO A 628 23.45 -20.49 16.73
CA PRO A 628 23.38 -21.70 17.52
C PRO A 628 24.55 -21.97 18.47
N ALA A 629 25.70 -21.33 18.25
CA ALA A 629 26.85 -21.41 19.16
C ALA A 629 26.78 -20.40 20.33
N GLY A 630 25.70 -19.60 20.43
CA GLY A 630 25.47 -18.60 21.50
C GLY A 630 26.16 -17.25 21.28
N ASN A 631 26.69 -16.99 20.08
CA ASN A 631 27.31 -15.70 19.76
C ASN A 631 26.32 -14.77 19.06
N SER A 632 26.35 -13.48 19.45
CA SER A 632 25.63 -12.44 18.70
C SER A 632 26.35 -12.17 17.38
N GLU A 633 25.63 -12.28 16.28
CA GLU A 633 26.14 -12.01 14.93
C GLU A 633 25.27 -10.99 14.21
N LYS A 634 25.92 -10.11 13.44
CA LYS A 634 25.23 -9.22 12.50
C LYS A 634 24.80 -10.02 11.28
N ILE A 635 23.48 -10.05 11.00
CA ILE A 635 22.92 -10.51 9.74
C ILE A 635 22.71 -9.26 8.89
N GLN A 636 23.12 -9.28 7.63
CA GLN A 636 23.05 -8.12 6.75
C GLN A 636 22.66 -8.54 5.34
N GLN A 637 21.74 -7.77 4.74
CA GLN A 637 21.55 -7.68 3.31
C GLN A 637 22.35 -6.48 2.82
N ASP A 638 23.31 -6.70 1.94
CA ASP A 638 24.04 -5.60 1.30
C ASP A 638 23.15 -4.79 0.37
N ALA A 639 23.55 -3.54 0.09
CA ALA A 639 22.86 -2.70 -0.88
C ALA A 639 22.81 -3.38 -2.25
N TYR A 640 21.67 -3.29 -2.92
CA TYR A 640 21.48 -3.89 -4.25
C TYR A 640 20.64 -3.02 -5.18
N ALA A 641 20.71 -3.34 -6.47
CA ALA A 641 19.95 -2.67 -7.52
C ALA A 641 19.28 -3.67 -8.44
N LEU A 642 17.99 -3.50 -8.66
CA LEU A 642 17.22 -4.25 -9.65
C LEU A 642 17.06 -3.37 -10.89
N VAL A 643 17.49 -3.87 -12.04
CA VAL A 643 17.40 -3.18 -13.34
C VAL A 643 16.28 -3.81 -14.14
N ASN A 644 15.31 -2.99 -14.57
CA ASN A 644 14.14 -3.39 -15.33
C ASN A 644 14.15 -2.72 -16.71
N LEU A 645 13.70 -3.42 -17.73
CA LEU A 645 13.61 -2.93 -19.10
C LEU A 645 12.22 -3.19 -19.68
N MET A 646 11.81 -2.33 -20.60
CA MET A 646 10.55 -2.43 -21.32
C MET A 646 10.71 -2.06 -22.79
N ALA A 647 9.95 -2.74 -23.66
CA ALA A 647 9.76 -2.33 -25.06
C ALA A 647 8.30 -2.58 -25.46
N ARG A 648 7.64 -1.54 -26.00
CA ARG A 648 6.27 -1.64 -26.55
C ARG A 648 6.27 -1.23 -28.03
N TYR A 649 5.59 -2.03 -28.85
CA TYR A 649 5.43 -1.78 -30.27
C TYR A 649 3.95 -1.70 -30.65
N GLU A 650 3.53 -0.56 -31.23
CA GLU A 650 2.20 -0.34 -31.77
C GLU A 650 2.08 -1.01 -33.15
N ILE A 651 1.54 -2.24 -33.17
CA ILE A 651 1.37 -3.03 -34.41
C ILE A 651 0.38 -2.32 -35.32
N THR A 652 -0.80 -1.97 -34.77
CA THR A 652 -1.83 -1.14 -35.41
C THR A 652 -2.22 -0.01 -34.45
N GLU A 653 -3.21 0.81 -34.79
CA GLU A 653 -3.79 1.82 -33.90
C GLU A 653 -4.49 1.17 -32.68
N ASN A 654 -4.95 -0.06 -32.83
CA ASN A 654 -5.72 -0.78 -31.84
C ASN A 654 -4.95 -1.91 -31.13
N LEU A 655 -3.85 -2.39 -31.72
CA LEU A 655 -3.09 -3.54 -31.23
C LEU A 655 -1.66 -3.16 -30.92
N SER A 656 -1.25 -3.38 -29.68
CA SER A 656 0.15 -3.24 -29.24
C SER A 656 0.68 -4.55 -28.66
N ALA A 657 1.99 -4.72 -28.73
CA ALA A 657 2.70 -5.78 -28.02
C ALA A 657 3.77 -5.14 -27.11
N GLN A 658 3.93 -5.69 -25.92
CA GLN A 658 4.89 -5.21 -24.93
C GLN A 658 5.72 -6.36 -24.38
N VAL A 659 6.97 -6.09 -24.04
CA VAL A 659 7.86 -7.00 -23.30
C VAL A 659 8.44 -6.23 -22.13
N ASN A 660 8.31 -6.79 -20.95
CA ASN A 660 8.94 -6.34 -19.73
C ASN A 660 9.98 -7.38 -19.30
N ALA A 661 11.11 -6.94 -18.78
CA ALA A 661 12.15 -7.80 -18.23
C ALA A 661 12.62 -7.21 -16.91
N ASP A 662 12.35 -7.94 -15.83
CA ASP A 662 12.67 -7.54 -14.48
C ASP A 662 13.94 -8.21 -13.98
N ASN A 663 14.65 -7.50 -13.09
CA ASN A 663 15.92 -7.97 -12.53
C ASN A 663 16.85 -8.53 -13.63
N ILE A 664 17.06 -7.78 -14.72
CA ILE A 664 17.78 -8.28 -15.91
C ILE A 664 19.23 -8.66 -15.59
N THR A 665 19.80 -8.07 -14.54
CA THR A 665 21.14 -8.39 -14.02
C THR A 665 21.20 -9.69 -13.24
N ASP A 666 20.05 -10.29 -12.95
CA ASP A 666 19.88 -11.51 -12.14
C ASP A 666 20.49 -11.38 -10.73
N GLU A 667 20.30 -10.19 -10.13
CA GLU A 667 20.77 -9.90 -8.77
C GLU A 667 20.16 -10.88 -7.76
N LYS A 668 21.00 -11.42 -6.86
CA LYS A 668 20.57 -12.31 -5.79
C LYS A 668 20.50 -11.50 -4.48
N TYR A 669 19.30 -11.29 -3.99
CA TYR A 669 19.02 -10.53 -2.78
C TYR A 669 18.01 -11.26 -1.89
N PHE A 670 17.91 -10.84 -0.62
CA PHE A 670 16.88 -11.30 0.28
C PHE A 670 15.64 -10.42 0.14
N ASP A 671 14.50 -11.04 -0.11
CA ASP A 671 13.18 -10.42 -0.14
C ASP A 671 12.51 -10.47 1.25
N ILE A 672 12.78 -11.57 1.98
CA ILE A 672 12.47 -11.71 3.39
C ILE A 672 13.77 -11.68 4.16
N PHE A 673 13.79 -10.87 5.20
CA PHE A 673 14.94 -10.70 6.04
C PHE A 673 14.52 -10.56 7.50
N ASP A 674 14.89 -11.55 8.32
CA ASP A 674 14.68 -11.61 9.76
C ASP A 674 13.21 -11.71 10.25
N ALA A 675 12.28 -12.14 9.46
CA ALA A 675 11.05 -12.62 10.06
C ALA A 675 11.37 -13.91 10.85
N TYR A 676 11.30 -13.84 12.16
CA TYR A 676 11.57 -14.98 13.07
C TYR A 676 12.96 -15.64 12.89
N GLY A 677 13.98 -14.84 12.52
CA GLY A 677 15.34 -15.34 12.30
C GLY A 677 15.50 -16.16 11.02
N ALA A 678 14.68 -15.88 10.02
CA ALA A 678 14.65 -16.57 8.74
C ALA A 678 14.91 -15.61 7.58
N LEU A 679 15.14 -16.16 6.40
CA LEU A 679 15.32 -15.39 5.17
C LEU A 679 14.66 -16.11 3.97
N THR A 680 14.32 -15.34 2.92
CA THR A 680 14.04 -15.89 1.59
C THR A 680 14.71 -15.01 0.53
N TYR A 681 14.89 -15.60 -0.66
CA TYR A 681 15.48 -14.86 -1.78
C TYR A 681 14.40 -14.22 -2.65
N GLY A 682 14.67 -13.01 -3.13
CA GLY A 682 13.87 -12.34 -4.12
C GLY A 682 13.91 -13.01 -5.50
N ALA A 683 12.98 -12.61 -6.37
CA ALA A 683 12.80 -13.17 -7.70
C ALA A 683 14.08 -13.06 -8.54
N PRO A 684 14.50 -14.15 -9.21
CA PRO A 684 15.48 -14.09 -10.30
C PRO A 684 14.95 -13.24 -11.45
N ARG A 685 15.81 -13.03 -12.47
CA ARG A 685 15.39 -12.39 -13.71
C ARG A 685 14.13 -13.06 -14.27
N SER A 686 13.14 -12.22 -14.63
CA SER A 686 11.89 -12.62 -15.28
C SER A 686 11.64 -11.84 -16.56
N ILE A 687 10.85 -12.41 -17.45
CA ILE A 687 10.42 -11.78 -18.70
C ILE A 687 8.94 -12.05 -18.86
N THR A 688 8.16 -10.98 -19.11
CA THR A 688 6.74 -11.05 -19.47
C THR A 688 6.52 -10.43 -20.83
N ALA A 689 5.73 -11.07 -21.66
CA ALA A 689 5.28 -10.52 -22.94
C ALA A 689 3.76 -10.39 -22.92
N SER A 690 3.25 -9.23 -23.34
CA SER A 690 1.80 -9.00 -23.44
C SER A 690 1.39 -8.49 -24.81
N ALA A 691 0.12 -8.71 -25.15
CA ALA A 691 -0.54 -8.15 -26.32
C ALA A 691 -1.88 -7.55 -25.90
N LYS A 692 -2.07 -6.25 -26.20
CA LYS A 692 -3.27 -5.49 -25.83
C LYS A 692 -4.00 -5.00 -27.07
N TYR A 693 -5.28 -5.38 -27.16
CA TYR A 693 -6.19 -4.86 -28.19
C TYR A 693 -7.16 -3.87 -27.56
N ARG A 694 -7.25 -2.66 -28.12
CA ARG A 694 -8.18 -1.59 -27.73
C ARG A 694 -9.27 -1.40 -28.80
N PHE A 695 -10.48 -1.12 -28.39
CA PHE A 695 -11.62 -0.89 -29.30
C PHE A 695 -12.56 0.20 -28.81
#